data_75fd00187b9e39d86b9a91d1d21fe8bd
#
_entry.id   75fd00187b9e39d86b9a91d1d21fe8bd
#
_cell.length_a   1.000
_cell.length_b   1.000
_cell.length_c   1.000
_cell.angle_alpha   90.00
_cell.angle_beta   90.00
_cell.angle_gamma   90.00
#
_symmetry.space_group_name_H-M   'P 1'
#
loop_
_entity.id
_entity.type
_entity.pdbx_description
1 polymer ?
#
loop_
_entity_poly.entity_id
_entity_poly.type
_entity_poly.pdbx_seq_one_letter_code
_entity_poly.pdbx_strand_id
1 'polypeptide(L)'
;MLLKQILAFRPSKLDLIFAIKTFIAGMLALFVSFELDLINPMWSIGTVLIIANPYSGMVSSKCVYRLLGTVGGAIIALTITPHLINTPWIFTVVLSLWVGFALYVSLLDRTPRSYAFMLAGYSTAMIVYNAITYIDQYNIFDIALARVLEISIGVISSAVVSATILPMHIGSAIKQRVTKTLKDTENLFANLLNADQQQNNTQLLAAITRDTTDIHALAVDLSYEKGELHGMTKPLQEMLHQMSMVVANLVALSERIKQLQELNFIESHSDKLKQLSGHVIHFLEQKDQMTDENILQLPDEFENDFLNLNDSASEHQQVLLAAMKMDVRHFISNVLAVKVLWQRIKQGNKEIPDNITPMTTKYPSLHRDHGVAVRGGISAVLITFIVTGVWILSGWKAGFMMAQIGAVTACILTALDNPVPVLRIFIWGSVASAVLVFIYAFGIFPHVTTFWELGLVLLPMFLFAVSMMANQALMPVGMVLGINTMMGLNLHNAYSMDAVSYLDSSFGMVMGVLVSLVVIDVVRAMSPDTSANRILALHYRAMRQAIYIPYGIEFKVHLRGMLDRVGVLNTKMVQSEEIKKSIQQALVESSAIIDLSRLQELANQVPTSSELAHHIGRLQQDLDELFRAKENEKGESDVLVQHIHQTLFELKQLASNIEDMTLRQRLFISLNNIAYSMCHVSSNQMNADRTLTGATAHG
;
A
#
# COMPACT_ATOMS: atom_id res chain seq x y z
N MET A 1 -11.12 -19.46 14.55
CA MET A 1 -11.70 -18.38 13.76
C MET A 1 -11.70 -18.70 12.27
N LEU A 2 -10.59 -19.08 11.68
CA LEU A 2 -10.43 -19.40 10.25
C LEU A 2 -11.35 -20.54 9.77
N LEU A 3 -11.45 -21.64 10.51
CA LEU A 3 -12.33 -22.77 10.17
C LEU A 3 -13.81 -22.35 10.10
N LYS A 4 -14.26 -21.49 11.02
CA LYS A 4 -15.63 -20.92 10.99
C LYS A 4 -15.85 -20.06 9.75
N GLN A 5 -14.85 -19.29 9.30
CA GLN A 5 -14.92 -18.49 8.07
C GLN A 5 -14.98 -19.37 6.83
N ILE A 6 -14.19 -20.45 6.77
CA ILE A 6 -14.22 -21.42 5.67
C ILE A 6 -15.59 -22.11 5.58
N LEU A 7 -16.14 -22.57 6.71
CA LEU A 7 -17.46 -23.22 6.76
C LEU A 7 -18.63 -22.26 6.46
N ALA A 8 -18.47 -20.99 6.77
CA ALA A 8 -19.46 -19.94 6.47
C ALA A 8 -19.33 -19.35 5.07
N PHE A 9 -18.26 -19.71 4.33
CA PHE A 9 -17.98 -19.15 3.02
C PHE A 9 -19.04 -19.57 1.99
N ARG A 10 -19.67 -18.60 1.38
CA ARG A 10 -20.58 -18.77 0.24
C ARG A 10 -20.05 -17.94 -0.91
N PRO A 11 -19.60 -18.56 -2.02
CA PRO A 11 -19.09 -17.83 -3.16
C PRO A 11 -20.19 -16.96 -3.79
N SER A 12 -19.87 -15.74 -4.14
CA SER A 12 -20.72 -14.87 -4.94
C SER A 12 -20.75 -15.35 -6.40
N LYS A 13 -21.70 -14.85 -7.18
CA LYS A 13 -21.75 -15.14 -8.64
C LYS A 13 -20.46 -14.72 -9.34
N LEU A 14 -19.85 -13.60 -8.93
CA LEU A 14 -18.59 -13.10 -9.50
C LEU A 14 -17.41 -14.00 -9.13
N ASP A 15 -17.36 -14.51 -7.91
CA ASP A 15 -16.32 -15.45 -7.47
C ASP A 15 -16.39 -16.76 -8.26
N LEU A 16 -17.60 -17.24 -8.53
CA LEU A 16 -17.81 -18.45 -9.32
C LEU A 16 -17.41 -18.24 -10.80
N ILE A 17 -17.76 -17.10 -11.39
CA ILE A 17 -17.33 -16.74 -12.77
C ILE A 17 -15.79 -16.69 -12.82
N PHE A 18 -15.14 -16.06 -11.83
CA PHE A 18 -13.70 -16.04 -11.74
C PHE A 18 -13.11 -17.45 -11.64
N ALA A 19 -13.69 -18.32 -10.81
CA ALA A 19 -13.22 -19.69 -10.63
C ALA A 19 -13.37 -20.52 -11.91
N ILE A 20 -14.50 -20.41 -12.61
CA ILE A 20 -14.73 -21.11 -13.89
C ILE A 20 -13.74 -20.64 -14.97
N LYS A 21 -13.54 -19.31 -15.09
CA LYS A 21 -12.56 -18.77 -16.06
C LYS A 21 -11.15 -19.30 -15.78
N THR A 22 -10.73 -19.28 -14.53
CA THR A 22 -9.42 -19.77 -14.11
C THR A 22 -9.29 -21.27 -14.35
N PHE A 23 -10.35 -22.04 -14.15
CA PHE A 23 -10.39 -23.48 -14.45
C PHE A 23 -10.22 -23.73 -15.97
N ILE A 24 -10.97 -23.02 -16.82
CA ILE A 24 -10.83 -23.13 -18.28
C ILE A 24 -9.40 -22.80 -18.71
N ALA A 25 -8.81 -21.73 -18.19
CA ALA A 25 -7.42 -21.38 -18.46
C ALA A 25 -6.44 -22.44 -18.01
N GLY A 26 -6.66 -23.03 -16.82
CA GLY A 26 -5.84 -24.10 -16.27
C GLY A 26 -5.90 -25.39 -17.08
N MET A 27 -7.10 -25.80 -17.48
CA MET A 27 -7.31 -26.99 -18.32
C MET A 27 -6.74 -26.81 -19.73
N LEU A 28 -6.89 -25.62 -20.33
CA LEU A 28 -6.28 -25.28 -21.62
C LEU A 28 -4.75 -25.38 -21.54
N ALA A 29 -4.15 -24.80 -20.48
CA ALA A 29 -2.71 -24.84 -20.26
C ALA A 29 -2.20 -26.27 -20.07
N LEU A 30 -2.93 -27.08 -19.30
CA LEU A 30 -2.58 -28.48 -19.05
C LEU A 30 -2.71 -29.32 -20.34
N PHE A 31 -3.78 -29.11 -21.10
CA PHE A 31 -4.02 -29.80 -22.40
C PHE A 31 -2.86 -29.54 -23.38
N VAL A 32 -2.50 -28.28 -23.59
CA VAL A 32 -1.39 -27.91 -24.48
C VAL A 32 -0.06 -28.50 -23.99
N SER A 33 0.16 -28.52 -22.68
CA SER A 33 1.39 -29.09 -22.09
C SER A 33 1.46 -30.61 -22.25
N PHE A 34 0.33 -31.33 -22.22
CA PHE A 34 0.25 -32.76 -22.48
C PHE A 34 0.48 -33.09 -23.97
N GLU A 35 -0.13 -32.31 -24.89
CA GLU A 35 0.06 -32.49 -26.32
C GLU A 35 1.52 -32.25 -26.77
N LEU A 36 2.22 -31.35 -26.07
CA LEU A 36 3.64 -31.07 -26.33
C LEU A 36 4.60 -32.01 -25.56
N ASP A 37 4.08 -32.95 -24.79
CA ASP A 37 4.84 -33.90 -23.97
C ASP A 37 5.93 -33.25 -23.11
N LEU A 38 5.57 -32.18 -22.40
CA LEU A 38 6.50 -31.42 -21.59
C LEU A 38 6.88 -32.19 -20.31
N ILE A 39 8.07 -31.92 -19.78
CA ILE A 39 8.65 -32.65 -18.63
C ILE A 39 7.78 -32.52 -17.39
N ASN A 40 7.21 -31.34 -17.10
CA ASN A 40 6.43 -31.09 -15.91
C ASN A 40 5.13 -30.28 -16.21
N PRO A 41 4.14 -30.87 -16.88
CA PRO A 41 2.91 -30.17 -17.31
C PRO A 41 2.18 -29.44 -16.20
N MET A 42 2.29 -29.93 -14.93
CA MET A 42 1.70 -29.32 -13.74
C MET A 42 2.12 -27.87 -13.51
N TRP A 43 3.28 -27.44 -14.01
CA TRP A 43 3.71 -26.06 -13.87
C TRP A 43 2.92 -25.07 -14.72
N SER A 44 2.33 -25.55 -15.82
CA SER A 44 1.47 -24.71 -16.66
C SER A 44 0.17 -24.36 -15.91
N ILE A 45 -0.53 -25.35 -15.35
CA ILE A 45 -1.74 -25.11 -14.55
C ILE A 45 -1.43 -24.37 -13.23
N GLY A 46 -0.31 -24.70 -12.58
CA GLY A 46 0.15 -23.98 -11.40
C GLY A 46 0.46 -22.51 -11.68
N THR A 47 1.00 -22.20 -12.87
CA THR A 47 1.21 -20.82 -13.31
C THR A 47 -0.11 -20.08 -13.42
N VAL A 48 -1.15 -20.67 -14.03
CA VAL A 48 -2.47 -20.07 -14.11
C VAL A 48 -3.01 -19.73 -12.73
N LEU A 49 -2.88 -20.63 -11.75
CA LEU A 49 -3.32 -20.35 -10.36
C LEU A 49 -2.54 -19.21 -9.69
N ILE A 50 -1.22 -19.17 -9.88
CA ILE A 50 -0.37 -18.13 -9.24
C ILE A 50 -0.66 -16.72 -9.79
N ILE A 51 -0.93 -16.61 -11.10
CA ILE A 51 -1.24 -15.32 -11.72
C ILE A 51 -2.73 -14.97 -11.69
N ALA A 52 -3.59 -15.92 -11.28
CA ALA A 52 -5.03 -15.73 -11.24
C ALA A 52 -5.41 -14.45 -10.47
N ASN A 53 -6.23 -13.64 -11.13
CA ASN A 53 -6.78 -12.43 -10.55
C ASN A 53 -8.14 -12.15 -11.23
N PRO A 54 -9.14 -11.65 -10.50
CA PRO A 54 -10.41 -11.26 -11.12
C PRO A 54 -10.26 -10.25 -12.26
N TYR A 55 -9.31 -9.30 -12.13
CA TYR A 55 -9.11 -8.22 -13.11
C TYR A 55 -8.10 -8.58 -14.19
N SER A 56 -8.49 -8.38 -15.46
CA SER A 56 -7.67 -8.73 -16.63
C SER A 56 -6.34 -7.97 -16.71
N GLY A 57 -6.31 -6.68 -16.35
CA GLY A 57 -5.10 -5.88 -16.34
C GLY A 57 -4.06 -6.38 -15.33
N MET A 58 -4.50 -6.82 -14.14
CA MET A 58 -3.61 -7.41 -13.13
C MET A 58 -3.07 -8.77 -13.57
N VAL A 59 -3.86 -9.56 -14.31
CA VAL A 59 -3.38 -10.81 -14.93
C VAL A 59 -2.31 -10.49 -15.96
N SER A 60 -2.56 -9.53 -16.85
CA SER A 60 -1.65 -9.15 -17.95
C SER A 60 -0.32 -8.62 -17.42
N SER A 61 -0.32 -7.77 -16.39
CA SER A 61 0.92 -7.26 -15.77
C SER A 61 1.74 -8.39 -15.16
N LYS A 62 1.10 -9.28 -14.39
CA LYS A 62 1.77 -10.45 -13.80
C LYS A 62 2.30 -11.40 -14.87
N CYS A 63 1.60 -11.59 -15.98
CA CYS A 63 2.04 -12.42 -17.11
C CYS A 63 3.40 -11.98 -17.64
N VAL A 64 3.55 -10.68 -17.94
CA VAL A 64 4.80 -10.13 -18.48
C VAL A 64 5.96 -10.34 -17.52
N TYR A 65 5.79 -9.94 -16.25
CA TYR A 65 6.87 -10.04 -15.27
C TYR A 65 7.17 -11.48 -14.83
N ARG A 66 6.17 -12.38 -14.90
CA ARG A 66 6.40 -13.80 -14.67
C ARG A 66 7.28 -14.41 -15.74
N LEU A 67 7.02 -14.10 -17.01
CA LEU A 67 7.85 -14.59 -18.11
C LEU A 67 9.28 -14.04 -17.99
N LEU A 68 9.43 -12.73 -17.81
CA LEU A 68 10.74 -12.09 -17.65
C LEU A 68 11.55 -12.67 -16.47
N GLY A 69 10.91 -12.87 -15.32
CA GLY A 69 11.56 -13.43 -14.14
C GLY A 69 11.97 -14.90 -14.34
N THR A 70 11.14 -15.70 -15.02
CA THR A 70 11.48 -17.11 -15.31
C THR A 70 12.63 -17.21 -16.27
N VAL A 71 12.64 -16.44 -17.38
CA VAL A 71 13.74 -16.40 -18.33
C VAL A 71 15.03 -15.91 -17.65
N GLY A 72 14.95 -14.85 -16.85
CA GLY A 72 16.09 -14.35 -16.08
C GLY A 72 16.64 -15.40 -15.12
N GLY A 73 15.75 -16.10 -14.39
CA GLY A 73 16.14 -17.21 -13.51
C GLY A 73 16.78 -18.40 -14.24
N ALA A 74 16.26 -18.75 -15.42
CA ALA A 74 16.81 -19.80 -16.26
C ALA A 74 18.23 -19.45 -16.76
N ILE A 75 18.45 -18.22 -17.22
CA ILE A 75 19.77 -17.76 -17.66
C ILE A 75 20.80 -17.86 -16.52
N ILE A 76 20.44 -17.42 -15.33
CA ILE A 76 21.32 -17.51 -14.15
C ILE A 76 21.60 -18.97 -13.77
N ALA A 77 20.56 -19.84 -13.77
CA ALA A 77 20.75 -21.26 -13.50
C ALA A 77 21.72 -21.92 -14.48
N LEU A 78 21.55 -21.64 -15.79
CA LEU A 78 22.44 -22.14 -16.86
C LEU A 78 23.87 -21.62 -16.72
N THR A 79 24.06 -20.42 -16.20
CA THR A 79 25.40 -19.83 -16.01
C THR A 79 26.07 -20.41 -14.76
N ILE A 80 25.37 -20.55 -13.65
CA ILE A 80 25.99 -20.93 -12.36
C ILE A 80 26.24 -22.45 -12.28
N THR A 81 25.26 -23.26 -12.71
CA THR A 81 25.26 -24.71 -12.41
C THR A 81 26.43 -25.45 -13.05
N PRO A 82 26.78 -25.28 -14.34
CA PRO A 82 27.86 -26.04 -14.94
C PRO A 82 29.23 -25.81 -14.28
N HIS A 83 29.45 -24.61 -13.74
CA HIS A 83 30.71 -24.24 -13.11
C HIS A 83 30.83 -24.67 -11.66
N LEU A 84 29.72 -24.82 -10.93
CA LEU A 84 29.72 -25.03 -9.48
C LEU A 84 29.16 -26.37 -9.03
N ILE A 85 28.57 -27.18 -9.90
CA ILE A 85 27.92 -28.44 -9.56
C ILE A 85 28.83 -29.41 -8.79
N ASN A 86 30.14 -29.40 -9.11
CA ASN A 86 31.12 -30.27 -8.44
C ASN A 86 31.60 -29.75 -7.08
N THR A 87 31.14 -28.56 -6.64
CA THR A 87 31.51 -27.93 -5.38
C THR A 87 30.27 -27.56 -4.56
N PRO A 88 29.58 -28.53 -3.96
CA PRO A 88 28.23 -28.36 -3.42
C PRO A 88 28.10 -27.22 -2.38
N TRP A 89 29.12 -27.03 -1.53
CA TRP A 89 29.08 -25.95 -0.53
C TRP A 89 29.25 -24.54 -1.14
N ILE A 90 30.17 -24.39 -2.07
CA ILE A 90 30.35 -23.09 -2.78
C ILE A 90 29.10 -22.80 -3.61
N PHE A 91 28.54 -23.82 -4.25
CA PHE A 91 27.30 -23.71 -4.99
C PHE A 91 26.14 -23.25 -4.10
N THR A 92 26.00 -23.87 -2.91
CA THR A 92 24.99 -23.48 -1.93
C THR A 92 25.12 -22.03 -1.50
N VAL A 93 26.35 -21.55 -1.23
CA VAL A 93 26.59 -20.15 -0.87
C VAL A 93 26.20 -19.21 -2.01
N VAL A 94 26.67 -19.47 -3.23
CA VAL A 94 26.39 -18.63 -4.40
C VAL A 94 24.90 -18.58 -4.70
N LEU A 95 24.22 -19.74 -4.70
CA LEU A 95 22.77 -19.83 -4.92
C LEU A 95 21.98 -19.06 -3.84
N SER A 96 22.37 -19.23 -2.57
CA SER A 96 21.71 -18.55 -1.45
C SER A 96 21.88 -17.03 -1.54
N LEU A 97 23.08 -16.55 -1.86
CA LEU A 97 23.34 -15.12 -2.06
C LEU A 97 22.55 -14.56 -3.24
N TRP A 98 22.44 -15.31 -4.35
CA TRP A 98 21.62 -14.92 -5.49
C TRP A 98 20.14 -14.78 -5.11
N VAL A 99 19.56 -15.78 -4.45
CA VAL A 99 18.15 -15.75 -4.02
C VAL A 99 17.89 -14.57 -3.08
N GLY A 100 18.79 -14.34 -2.12
CA GLY A 100 18.71 -13.21 -1.19
C GLY A 100 18.83 -11.85 -1.86
N PHE A 101 19.76 -11.71 -2.82
CA PHE A 101 19.92 -10.48 -3.61
C PHE A 101 18.68 -10.20 -4.47
N ALA A 102 18.16 -11.21 -5.16
CA ALA A 102 16.95 -11.09 -5.96
C ALA A 102 15.75 -10.64 -5.13
N LEU A 103 15.58 -11.19 -3.93
CA LEU A 103 14.54 -10.76 -3.01
C LEU A 103 14.78 -9.34 -2.47
N TYR A 104 16.01 -9.00 -2.12
CA TYR A 104 16.36 -7.64 -1.69
C TYR A 104 15.96 -6.59 -2.73
N VAL A 105 16.32 -6.81 -3.99
CA VAL A 105 15.95 -5.90 -5.10
C VAL A 105 14.43 -5.84 -5.27
N SER A 106 13.75 -6.98 -5.20
CA SER A 106 12.29 -7.07 -5.27
C SER A 106 11.62 -6.23 -4.19
N LEU A 107 12.08 -6.29 -2.95
CA LEU A 107 11.48 -5.58 -1.82
C LEU A 107 11.71 -4.05 -1.87
N LEU A 108 12.67 -3.59 -2.66
CA LEU A 108 12.90 -2.15 -2.88
C LEU A 108 11.94 -1.53 -3.89
N ASP A 109 11.31 -2.33 -4.73
CA ASP A 109 10.42 -1.86 -5.78
C ASP A 109 8.97 -2.25 -5.45
N ARG A 110 8.06 -1.27 -5.35
CA ARG A 110 6.62 -1.48 -5.13
C ARG A 110 5.80 -1.53 -6.42
N THR A 111 6.48 -1.59 -7.57
CA THR A 111 5.82 -1.74 -8.87
C THR A 111 5.69 -3.22 -9.24
N PRO A 112 4.85 -3.58 -10.21
CA PRO A 112 4.77 -4.97 -10.70
C PRO A 112 6.11 -5.57 -11.15
N ARG A 113 7.13 -4.74 -11.43
CA ARG A 113 8.50 -5.18 -11.77
C ARG A 113 9.18 -5.96 -10.65
N SER A 114 8.84 -5.65 -9.39
CA SER A 114 9.35 -6.34 -8.20
C SER A 114 9.15 -7.85 -8.30
N TYR A 115 8.02 -8.26 -8.87
CA TYR A 115 7.67 -9.66 -9.06
C TYR A 115 8.67 -10.41 -9.96
N ALA A 116 9.22 -9.76 -10.99
CA ALA A 116 10.21 -10.39 -11.88
C ALA A 116 11.51 -10.74 -11.14
N PHE A 117 12.00 -9.86 -10.28
CA PHE A 117 13.23 -10.13 -9.51
C PHE A 117 13.02 -11.24 -8.48
N MET A 118 11.92 -11.21 -7.73
CA MET A 118 11.55 -12.26 -6.79
C MET A 118 11.47 -13.63 -7.48
N LEU A 119 10.82 -13.66 -8.65
CA LEU A 119 10.64 -14.86 -9.44
C LEU A 119 11.97 -15.38 -10.01
N ALA A 120 12.84 -14.48 -10.47
CA ALA A 120 14.17 -14.89 -10.94
C ALA A 120 14.97 -15.60 -9.84
N GLY A 121 14.89 -15.12 -8.60
CA GLY A 121 15.53 -15.75 -7.45
C GLY A 121 15.10 -17.20 -7.25
N TYR A 122 13.80 -17.42 -6.99
CA TYR A 122 13.34 -18.78 -6.69
C TYR A 122 13.26 -19.68 -7.93
N SER A 123 13.06 -19.15 -9.15
CA SER A 123 13.09 -19.96 -10.37
C SER A 123 14.48 -20.52 -10.64
N THR A 124 15.55 -19.75 -10.38
CA THR A 124 16.92 -20.25 -10.41
C THR A 124 17.08 -21.44 -9.47
N ALA A 125 16.69 -21.30 -8.21
CA ALA A 125 16.77 -22.37 -7.21
C ALA A 125 15.99 -23.63 -7.65
N MET A 126 14.78 -23.44 -8.18
CA MET A 126 13.96 -24.58 -8.64
C MET A 126 14.60 -25.31 -9.83
N ILE A 127 15.13 -24.59 -10.82
CA ILE A 127 15.81 -25.22 -11.98
C ILE A 127 17.04 -25.97 -11.49
N VAL A 128 17.85 -25.35 -10.63
CA VAL A 128 19.07 -25.95 -10.07
C VAL A 128 18.75 -27.23 -9.28
N TYR A 129 17.80 -27.21 -8.37
CA TYR A 129 17.48 -28.39 -7.56
C TYR A 129 16.91 -29.53 -8.39
N ASN A 130 16.10 -29.24 -9.41
CA ASN A 130 15.63 -30.26 -10.35
C ASN A 130 16.80 -30.80 -11.20
N ALA A 131 17.71 -29.95 -11.68
CA ALA A 131 18.87 -30.37 -12.48
C ALA A 131 19.81 -31.27 -11.69
N ILE A 132 20.03 -31.03 -10.40
CA ILE A 132 20.83 -31.89 -9.52
C ILE A 132 20.11 -33.22 -9.25
N THR A 133 18.80 -33.18 -9.01
CA THR A 133 18.00 -34.37 -8.67
C THR A 133 17.86 -35.32 -9.85
N TYR A 134 17.70 -34.80 -11.05
CA TYR A 134 17.45 -35.59 -12.28
C TYR A 134 18.63 -35.55 -13.24
N ILE A 135 19.85 -35.40 -12.72
CA ILE A 135 21.08 -35.26 -13.51
C ILE A 135 21.35 -36.43 -14.48
N ASP A 136 20.92 -37.63 -14.12
CA ASP A 136 21.07 -38.84 -14.92
C ASP A 136 20.01 -38.94 -16.04
N GLN A 137 18.94 -38.14 -16.00
CA GLN A 137 17.82 -38.21 -16.93
C GLN A 137 17.79 -37.05 -17.91
N TYR A 138 18.07 -35.83 -17.42
CA TYR A 138 17.96 -34.60 -18.20
C TYR A 138 19.16 -33.71 -17.95
N ASN A 139 19.61 -33.01 -18.99
CA ASN A 139 20.59 -31.94 -18.80
C ASN A 139 19.93 -30.66 -18.31
N ILE A 140 20.68 -29.73 -17.72
CA ILE A 140 20.16 -28.50 -17.16
C ILE A 140 19.48 -27.62 -18.21
N PHE A 141 19.91 -27.65 -19.46
CA PHE A 141 19.32 -26.87 -20.55
C PHE A 141 17.88 -27.34 -20.81
N ASP A 142 17.65 -28.66 -20.86
CA ASP A 142 16.32 -29.23 -21.09
C ASP A 142 15.37 -28.87 -19.95
N ILE A 143 15.83 -28.94 -18.70
CA ILE A 143 15.02 -28.56 -17.52
C ILE A 143 14.73 -27.05 -17.54
N ALA A 144 15.69 -26.22 -17.86
CA ALA A 144 15.48 -24.77 -17.94
C ALA A 144 14.54 -24.38 -19.10
N LEU A 145 14.69 -25.02 -20.26
CA LEU A 145 13.82 -24.83 -21.42
C LEU A 145 12.39 -25.29 -21.13
N ALA A 146 12.21 -26.49 -20.58
CA ALA A 146 10.91 -27.01 -20.19
C ALA A 146 10.21 -26.05 -19.22
N ARG A 147 10.93 -25.53 -18.22
CA ARG A 147 10.40 -24.56 -17.25
C ARG A 147 9.92 -23.28 -17.93
N VAL A 148 10.66 -22.74 -18.88
CA VAL A 148 10.26 -21.53 -19.61
C VAL A 148 9.04 -21.82 -20.48
N LEU A 149 8.98 -22.96 -21.16
CA LEU A 149 7.85 -23.34 -22.01
C LEU A 149 6.56 -23.57 -21.20
N GLU A 150 6.64 -24.35 -20.12
CA GLU A 150 5.50 -24.64 -19.23
C GLU A 150 4.88 -23.38 -18.64
N ILE A 151 5.75 -22.46 -18.16
CA ILE A 151 5.29 -21.18 -17.64
C ILE A 151 4.73 -20.30 -18.75
N SER A 152 5.32 -20.29 -19.95
CA SER A 152 4.83 -19.52 -21.10
C SER A 152 3.43 -19.98 -21.53
N ILE A 153 3.18 -21.29 -21.56
CA ILE A 153 1.87 -21.87 -21.88
C ILE A 153 0.83 -21.43 -20.82
N GLY A 154 1.18 -21.55 -19.52
CA GLY A 154 0.29 -21.10 -18.45
C GLY A 154 -0.03 -19.60 -18.52
N VAL A 155 0.98 -18.77 -18.81
CA VAL A 155 0.85 -17.32 -19.00
C VAL A 155 -0.05 -16.99 -20.20
N ILE A 156 0.21 -17.60 -21.35
CA ILE A 156 -0.57 -17.35 -22.59
C ILE A 156 -2.02 -17.80 -22.41
N SER A 157 -2.26 -19.01 -21.89
CA SER A 157 -3.59 -19.54 -21.62
C SER A 157 -4.38 -18.63 -20.67
N SER A 158 -3.75 -18.18 -19.59
CA SER A 158 -4.37 -17.26 -18.64
C SER A 158 -4.67 -15.89 -19.26
N ALA A 159 -3.74 -15.32 -20.02
CA ALA A 159 -3.92 -14.04 -20.69
C ALA A 159 -5.06 -14.09 -21.73
N VAL A 160 -5.09 -15.13 -22.55
CA VAL A 160 -6.14 -15.33 -23.58
C VAL A 160 -7.50 -15.48 -22.93
N VAL A 161 -7.65 -16.38 -21.96
CA VAL A 161 -8.94 -16.63 -21.29
C VAL A 161 -9.40 -15.39 -20.52
N SER A 162 -8.49 -14.71 -19.81
CA SER A 162 -8.83 -13.50 -19.06
C SER A 162 -9.26 -12.35 -19.97
N ALA A 163 -8.71 -12.25 -21.16
CA ALA A 163 -9.05 -11.20 -22.13
C ALA A 163 -10.33 -11.50 -22.95
N THR A 164 -10.66 -12.79 -23.17
CA THR A 164 -11.75 -13.20 -24.08
C THR A 164 -13.03 -13.61 -23.37
N ILE A 165 -12.91 -14.28 -22.21
CA ILE A 165 -14.07 -14.82 -21.49
C ILE A 165 -14.47 -13.83 -20.39
N LEU A 166 -15.58 -13.09 -20.56
CA LEU A 166 -16.15 -12.16 -19.59
C LEU A 166 -15.07 -11.29 -18.91
N PRO A 167 -14.33 -10.45 -19.63
CA PRO A 167 -13.24 -9.67 -19.05
C PRO A 167 -13.77 -8.72 -17.97
N MET A 168 -13.17 -8.78 -16.79
CA MET A 168 -13.42 -7.82 -15.71
C MET A 168 -12.33 -6.75 -15.74
N HIS A 169 -12.74 -5.51 -16.00
CA HIS A 169 -11.82 -4.39 -16.17
C HIS A 169 -11.54 -3.67 -14.84
N ILE A 170 -10.28 -3.30 -14.63
CA ILE A 170 -9.84 -2.48 -13.48
C ILE A 170 -10.56 -1.13 -13.51
N GLY A 171 -10.79 -0.58 -14.71
CA GLY A 171 -11.47 0.69 -14.89
C GLY A 171 -12.83 0.77 -14.20
N SER A 172 -13.62 -0.30 -14.19
CA SER A 172 -14.91 -0.36 -13.50
C SER A 172 -14.75 -0.33 -11.97
N ALA A 173 -13.74 -1.03 -11.44
CA ALA A 173 -13.43 -1.02 -10.01
C ALA A 173 -12.92 0.36 -9.55
N ILE A 174 -12.08 1.01 -10.35
CA ILE A 174 -11.63 2.39 -10.09
C ILE A 174 -12.83 3.34 -10.09
N LYS A 175 -13.72 3.25 -11.09
CA LYS A 175 -14.95 4.08 -11.16
C LYS A 175 -15.78 3.95 -9.88
N GLN A 176 -16.05 2.73 -9.45
CA GLN A 176 -16.83 2.47 -8.24
C GLN A 176 -16.16 3.03 -6.99
N ARG A 177 -14.85 2.80 -6.84
CA ARG A 177 -14.09 3.27 -5.67
C ARG A 177 -13.98 4.79 -5.65
N VAL A 178 -13.64 5.44 -6.76
CA VAL A 178 -13.55 6.91 -6.83
C VAL A 178 -14.88 7.55 -6.47
N THR A 179 -16.00 7.04 -7.03
CA THR A 179 -17.34 7.56 -6.71
C THR A 179 -17.67 7.39 -5.23
N LYS A 180 -17.36 6.23 -4.66
CA LYS A 180 -17.54 5.99 -3.22
C LYS A 180 -16.69 6.93 -2.37
N THR A 181 -15.39 7.05 -2.69
CA THR A 181 -14.46 7.88 -1.92
C THR A 181 -14.83 9.36 -1.96
N LEU A 182 -15.29 9.87 -3.11
CA LEU A 182 -15.81 11.24 -3.21
C LEU A 182 -17.02 11.45 -2.31
N LYS A 183 -17.97 10.52 -2.33
CA LYS A 183 -19.16 10.59 -1.44
C LYS A 183 -18.78 10.49 0.03
N ASP A 184 -17.88 9.58 0.39
CA ASP A 184 -17.38 9.45 1.76
C ASP A 184 -16.64 10.72 2.21
N THR A 185 -15.95 11.40 1.31
CA THR A 185 -15.28 12.68 1.54
C THR A 185 -16.28 13.80 1.83
N GLU A 186 -17.35 13.91 1.05
CA GLU A 186 -18.45 14.86 1.27
C GLU A 186 -19.18 14.58 2.58
N ASN A 187 -19.47 13.31 2.88
CA ASN A 187 -20.07 12.89 4.15
C ASN A 187 -19.17 13.23 5.35
N LEU A 188 -17.87 12.99 5.25
CA LEU A 188 -16.95 13.35 6.33
C LEU A 188 -16.90 14.86 6.57
N PHE A 189 -16.89 15.66 5.50
CA PHE A 189 -16.97 17.11 5.62
C PHE A 189 -18.26 17.55 6.34
N ALA A 190 -19.40 16.99 5.95
CA ALA A 190 -20.68 17.27 6.62
C ALA A 190 -20.68 16.87 8.10
N ASN A 191 -20.16 15.69 8.41
CA ASN A 191 -20.09 15.17 9.77
C ASN A 191 -19.15 16.01 10.66
N LEU A 192 -18.05 16.51 10.10
CA LEU A 192 -17.12 17.39 10.85
C LEU A 192 -17.79 18.68 11.31
N LEU A 193 -18.65 19.28 10.50
CA LEU A 193 -19.37 20.50 10.83
C LEU A 193 -20.66 20.28 11.65
N ASN A 194 -21.03 19.01 11.90
CA ASN A 194 -22.21 18.65 12.65
C ASN A 194 -21.83 18.10 14.03
N ALA A 195 -22.22 18.79 15.09
CA ALA A 195 -21.89 18.43 16.47
C ALA A 195 -22.36 17.02 16.90
N ASP A 196 -23.45 16.52 16.30
CA ASP A 196 -24.11 15.27 16.71
C ASP A 196 -23.48 13.99 16.13
N GLN A 197 -22.56 14.07 15.16
CA GLN A 197 -22.12 12.90 14.38
C GLN A 197 -20.62 12.55 14.50
N GLN A 198 -19.95 12.91 15.57
CA GLN A 198 -18.49 12.83 15.67
C GLN A 198 -17.90 11.43 15.89
N GLN A 199 -18.68 10.44 16.34
CA GLN A 199 -18.14 9.13 16.75
C GLN A 199 -17.49 8.31 15.63
N ASN A 200 -17.76 8.59 14.34
CA ASN A 200 -17.26 7.80 13.21
C ASN A 200 -16.21 8.52 12.34
N ASN A 201 -15.86 9.77 12.63
CA ASN A 201 -15.04 10.59 11.73
C ASN A 201 -13.63 10.03 11.52
N THR A 202 -12.99 9.52 12.57
CA THR A 202 -11.65 8.91 12.48
C THR A 202 -11.65 7.64 11.62
N GLN A 203 -12.69 6.82 11.75
CA GLN A 203 -12.83 5.61 10.94
C GLN A 203 -13.09 5.93 9.47
N LEU A 204 -13.91 6.95 9.19
CA LEU A 204 -14.22 7.39 7.83
C LEU A 204 -12.99 8.02 7.17
N LEU A 205 -12.22 8.84 7.89
CA LEU A 205 -10.95 9.40 7.40
C LEU A 205 -9.93 8.29 7.06
N ALA A 206 -9.80 7.29 7.94
CA ALA A 206 -8.94 6.15 7.69
C ALA A 206 -9.41 5.33 6.47
N ALA A 207 -10.73 5.19 6.27
CA ALA A 207 -11.30 4.51 5.10
C ALA A 207 -11.00 5.28 3.80
N ILE A 208 -11.19 6.61 3.77
CA ILE A 208 -10.87 7.47 2.62
C ILE A 208 -9.38 7.36 2.25
N THR A 209 -8.51 7.43 3.27
CA THR A 209 -7.06 7.31 3.07
C THR A 209 -6.69 5.95 2.48
N ARG A 210 -7.29 4.87 2.99
CA ARG A 210 -7.08 3.51 2.48
C ARG A 210 -7.62 3.37 1.05
N ASP A 211 -8.84 3.82 0.78
CA ASP A 211 -9.44 3.72 -0.56
C ASP A 211 -8.62 4.51 -1.59
N THR A 212 -8.06 5.68 -1.22
CA THR A 212 -7.13 6.44 -2.07
C THR A 212 -5.85 5.65 -2.39
N THR A 213 -5.27 4.97 -1.38
CA THR A 213 -4.09 4.12 -1.56
C THR A 213 -4.40 2.90 -2.45
N ASP A 214 -5.56 2.28 -2.26
CA ASP A 214 -6.01 1.15 -3.07
C ASP A 214 -6.26 1.53 -4.53
N ILE A 215 -6.86 2.72 -4.79
CA ILE A 215 -7.04 3.23 -6.16
C ILE A 215 -5.66 3.47 -6.81
N HIS A 216 -4.70 3.98 -6.03
CA HIS A 216 -3.33 4.17 -6.54
C HIS A 216 -2.68 2.83 -6.94
N ALA A 217 -2.83 1.79 -6.13
CA ALA A 217 -2.34 0.45 -6.44
C ALA A 217 -2.97 -0.11 -7.72
N LEU A 218 -4.29 0.03 -7.89
CA LEU A 218 -4.99 -0.38 -9.12
C LEU A 218 -4.56 0.42 -10.35
N ALA A 219 -4.30 1.72 -10.19
CA ALA A 219 -3.91 2.60 -11.29
C ALA A 219 -2.58 2.21 -11.95
N VAL A 220 -1.68 1.56 -11.21
CA VAL A 220 -0.39 1.07 -11.74
C VAL A 220 -0.61 -0.02 -12.79
N ASP A 221 -1.58 -0.91 -12.58
CA ASP A 221 -1.87 -2.02 -13.50
C ASP A 221 -2.77 -1.61 -14.69
N LEU A 222 -3.32 -0.39 -14.66
CA LEU A 222 -4.19 0.13 -15.72
C LEU A 222 -3.49 0.24 -17.08
N SER A 223 -2.17 0.44 -17.09
CA SER A 223 -1.37 0.50 -18.33
C SER A 223 -1.30 -0.82 -19.10
N TYR A 224 -1.62 -1.94 -18.45
CA TYR A 224 -1.59 -3.29 -19.01
C TYR A 224 -2.98 -3.76 -19.50
N GLU A 225 -4.00 -2.91 -19.39
CA GLU A 225 -5.37 -3.23 -19.76
C GLU A 225 -5.84 -2.43 -20.96
N LYS A 226 -6.62 -3.07 -21.88
CA LYS A 226 -7.31 -2.41 -22.97
C LYS A 226 -8.77 -2.12 -22.58
N GLY A 227 -8.96 -1.31 -21.53
CA GLY A 227 -10.30 -0.92 -21.06
C GLY A 227 -10.62 0.55 -21.36
N GLU A 228 -11.78 1.02 -20.89
CA GLU A 228 -12.25 2.41 -21.09
C GLU A 228 -11.27 3.47 -20.57
N LEU A 229 -10.49 3.14 -19.52
CA LEU A 229 -9.50 4.02 -18.93
C LEU A 229 -8.08 3.79 -19.48
N HIS A 230 -7.95 3.09 -20.62
CA HIS A 230 -6.64 2.85 -21.22
C HIS A 230 -5.91 4.15 -21.57
N GLY A 231 -4.67 4.28 -21.14
CA GLY A 231 -3.84 5.47 -21.38
C GLY A 231 -4.17 6.67 -20.47
N MET A 232 -5.08 6.52 -19.48
CA MET A 232 -5.43 7.56 -18.50
C MET A 232 -4.54 7.57 -17.25
N THR A 233 -3.40 6.87 -17.28
CA THR A 233 -2.52 6.73 -16.12
C THR A 233 -2.05 8.08 -15.57
N LYS A 234 -1.63 9.01 -16.45
CA LYS A 234 -1.15 10.35 -16.03
C LYS A 234 -2.24 11.19 -15.37
N PRO A 235 -3.39 11.47 -16.02
CA PRO A 235 -4.46 12.24 -15.38
C PRO A 235 -5.02 11.56 -14.13
N LEU A 236 -5.05 10.22 -14.09
CA LEU A 236 -5.48 9.48 -12.90
C LEU A 236 -4.50 9.66 -11.73
N GLN A 237 -3.21 9.69 -12.00
CA GLN A 237 -2.21 9.95 -10.97
C GLN A 237 -2.27 11.39 -10.44
N GLU A 238 -2.54 12.36 -11.32
CA GLU A 238 -2.77 13.74 -10.88
C GLU A 238 -4.04 13.85 -10.02
N MET A 239 -5.11 13.20 -10.44
CA MET A 239 -6.34 13.13 -9.65
C MET A 239 -6.09 12.53 -8.25
N LEU A 240 -5.33 11.44 -8.16
CA LEU A 240 -4.98 10.80 -6.88
C LEU A 240 -4.11 11.71 -6.01
N HIS A 241 -3.29 12.55 -6.64
CA HIS A 241 -2.54 13.57 -5.92
C HIS A 241 -3.49 14.61 -5.31
N GLN A 242 -4.41 15.16 -6.10
CA GLN A 242 -5.42 16.11 -5.58
C GLN A 242 -6.26 15.46 -4.46
N MET A 243 -6.59 14.18 -4.59
CA MET A 243 -7.29 13.41 -3.56
C MET A 243 -6.50 13.28 -2.25
N SER A 244 -5.17 13.12 -2.34
CA SER A 244 -4.30 13.15 -1.17
C SER A 244 -4.30 14.53 -0.49
N MET A 245 -4.38 15.62 -1.26
CA MET A 245 -4.52 16.97 -0.73
C MET A 245 -5.88 17.19 -0.06
N VAL A 246 -6.95 16.60 -0.59
CA VAL A 246 -8.27 16.61 0.06
C VAL A 246 -8.21 15.94 1.44
N VAL A 247 -7.53 14.79 1.56
CA VAL A 247 -7.33 14.13 2.86
C VAL A 247 -6.57 15.04 3.83
N ALA A 248 -5.50 15.71 3.38
CA ALA A 248 -4.75 16.64 4.21
C ALA A 248 -5.62 17.82 4.70
N ASN A 249 -6.47 18.37 3.82
CA ASN A 249 -7.39 19.45 4.18
C ASN A 249 -8.46 19.01 5.19
N LEU A 250 -8.99 17.78 5.06
CA LEU A 250 -9.96 17.24 6.02
C LEU A 250 -9.33 17.03 7.40
N VAL A 251 -8.06 16.62 7.45
CA VAL A 251 -7.30 16.51 8.71
C VAL A 251 -7.14 17.90 9.35
N ALA A 252 -6.69 18.88 8.58
CA ALA A 252 -6.54 20.26 9.07
C ALA A 252 -7.87 20.81 9.58
N LEU A 253 -8.96 20.62 8.82
CA LEU A 253 -10.31 21.05 9.20
C LEU A 253 -10.79 20.35 10.48
N SER A 254 -10.54 19.05 10.62
CA SER A 254 -10.88 18.27 11.83
C SER A 254 -10.22 18.87 13.07
N GLU A 255 -8.94 19.25 12.97
CA GLU A 255 -8.24 19.89 14.09
C GLU A 255 -8.78 21.29 14.41
N ARG A 256 -9.19 22.09 13.39
CA ARG A 256 -9.83 23.41 13.61
C ARG A 256 -11.16 23.26 14.35
N ILE A 257 -11.95 22.32 13.92
CA ILE A 257 -13.26 22.05 14.54
C ILE A 257 -13.08 21.62 15.99
N LYS A 258 -12.10 20.78 16.29
CA LYS A 258 -11.77 20.39 17.64
C LYS A 258 -11.37 21.59 18.51
N GLN A 259 -10.55 22.53 18.00
CA GLN A 259 -10.20 23.77 18.71
C GLN A 259 -11.43 24.63 18.98
N LEU A 260 -12.32 24.78 17.99
CA LEU A 260 -13.56 25.53 18.15
C LEU A 260 -14.53 24.89 19.13
N GLN A 261 -14.51 23.54 19.26
CA GLN A 261 -15.28 22.80 20.26
C GLN A 261 -14.77 23.03 21.69
N GLU A 262 -13.45 23.01 21.89
CA GLU A 262 -12.85 23.32 23.19
C GLU A 262 -13.24 24.73 23.67
N LEU A 263 -13.59 25.62 22.74
CA LEU A 263 -14.08 26.98 23.00
C LEU A 263 -15.62 27.06 23.05
N ASN A 264 -16.33 25.93 23.04
CA ASN A 264 -17.80 25.83 23.02
C ASN A 264 -18.47 26.56 21.84
N PHE A 265 -17.71 26.88 20.79
CA PHE A 265 -18.21 27.63 19.63
C PHE A 265 -19.12 26.78 18.74
N ILE A 266 -18.78 25.50 18.55
CA ILE A 266 -19.53 24.60 17.67
C ILE A 266 -20.95 24.36 18.16
N GLU A 267 -21.13 24.14 19.46
CA GLU A 267 -22.45 23.92 20.05
C GLU A 267 -23.35 25.17 19.96
N SER A 268 -22.76 26.35 20.19
CA SER A 268 -23.51 27.62 20.14
C SER A 268 -23.88 28.06 18.73
N HIS A 269 -23.20 27.55 17.68
CA HIS A 269 -23.42 27.94 16.28
C HIS A 269 -23.77 26.74 15.37
N SER A 270 -24.30 25.67 15.93
CA SER A 270 -24.60 24.40 15.23
C SER A 270 -25.45 24.62 13.96
N ASP A 271 -26.51 25.46 14.03
CA ASP A 271 -27.41 25.70 12.89
C ASP A 271 -26.69 26.43 11.73
N LYS A 272 -25.88 27.45 12.07
CA LYS A 272 -25.10 28.18 11.06
C LYS A 272 -24.05 27.29 10.39
N LEU A 273 -23.42 26.39 11.16
CA LEU A 273 -22.44 25.43 10.63
C LEU A 273 -23.11 24.36 9.76
N LYS A 274 -24.31 23.90 10.12
CA LYS A 274 -25.10 23.01 9.27
C LYS A 274 -25.50 23.69 7.95
N GLN A 275 -25.87 24.98 8.01
CA GLN A 275 -26.19 25.76 6.81
C GLN A 275 -24.97 25.90 5.89
N LEU A 276 -23.81 26.29 6.44
CA LEU A 276 -22.53 26.34 5.68
C LEU A 276 -22.21 25.00 5.03
N SER A 277 -22.33 23.89 5.80
CA SER A 277 -22.12 22.55 5.28
C SER A 277 -23.07 22.21 4.13
N GLY A 278 -24.37 22.55 4.27
CA GLY A 278 -25.38 22.35 3.24
C GLY A 278 -25.09 23.11 1.97
N HIS A 279 -24.70 24.40 2.06
CA HIS A 279 -24.33 25.21 0.90
C HIS A 279 -23.10 24.66 0.18
N VAL A 280 -22.05 24.25 0.92
CA VAL A 280 -20.83 23.66 0.31
C VAL A 280 -21.14 22.35 -0.40
N ILE A 281 -21.90 21.44 0.22
CA ILE A 281 -22.24 20.15 -0.38
C ILE A 281 -23.12 20.36 -1.62
N HIS A 282 -24.15 21.18 -1.51
CA HIS A 282 -25.02 21.49 -2.64
C HIS A 282 -24.24 22.08 -3.81
N PHE A 283 -23.30 22.99 -3.53
CA PHE A 283 -22.38 23.51 -4.56
C PHE A 283 -21.54 22.42 -5.21
N LEU A 284 -20.96 21.52 -4.42
CA LEU A 284 -20.15 20.42 -4.93
C LEU A 284 -20.98 19.44 -5.78
N GLU A 285 -22.21 19.13 -5.37
CA GLU A 285 -23.13 18.25 -6.12
C GLU A 285 -23.56 18.86 -7.46
N GLN A 286 -23.85 20.17 -7.49
CA GLN A 286 -24.18 20.86 -8.75
C GLN A 286 -23.05 20.80 -9.79
N LYS A 287 -21.81 20.68 -9.32
CA LYS A 287 -20.60 20.63 -10.17
C LYS A 287 -20.21 19.21 -10.61
N ASP A 288 -20.94 18.17 -10.22
CA ASP A 288 -20.63 16.78 -10.57
C ASP A 288 -20.58 16.48 -12.08
N GLN A 289 -21.26 17.27 -12.90
CA GLN A 289 -21.34 17.08 -14.35
C GLN A 289 -20.61 18.16 -15.17
N MET A 290 -20.01 19.17 -14.53
CA MET A 290 -19.39 20.29 -15.25
C MET A 290 -17.91 20.00 -15.59
N THR A 291 -17.56 20.30 -16.85
CA THR A 291 -16.19 20.22 -17.38
C THR A 291 -15.53 21.59 -17.55
N ASP A 292 -16.18 22.65 -17.12
CA ASP A 292 -15.79 24.03 -17.41
C ASP A 292 -14.67 24.55 -16.49
N GLU A 293 -13.72 25.32 -17.04
CA GLU A 293 -12.55 25.85 -16.33
C GLU A 293 -12.89 26.89 -15.27
N ASN A 294 -14.06 27.53 -15.37
CA ASN A 294 -14.55 28.54 -14.41
C ASN A 294 -15.12 27.95 -13.10
N ILE A 295 -14.99 26.64 -12.91
CA ILE A 295 -15.53 25.92 -11.74
C ILE A 295 -14.88 26.33 -10.41
N LEU A 296 -13.70 26.93 -10.44
CA LEU A 296 -12.94 27.29 -9.25
C LEU A 296 -13.42 28.57 -8.54
N GLN A 297 -14.44 29.26 -9.07
CA GLN A 297 -15.05 30.41 -8.40
C GLN A 297 -15.99 29.92 -7.28
N LEU A 298 -15.72 30.38 -6.07
CA LEU A 298 -16.54 30.10 -4.90
C LEU A 298 -17.85 30.92 -4.95
N PRO A 299 -18.97 30.34 -4.48
CA PRO A 299 -20.22 31.06 -4.43
C PRO A 299 -20.20 32.19 -3.38
N ASP A 300 -20.96 33.26 -3.64
CA ASP A 300 -21.10 34.42 -2.72
C ASP A 300 -21.73 33.97 -1.38
N GLU A 301 -22.58 32.94 -1.36
CA GLU A 301 -23.20 32.36 -0.18
C GLU A 301 -22.15 31.89 0.83
N PHE A 302 -21.07 31.29 0.38
CA PHE A 302 -19.95 30.87 1.22
C PHE A 302 -19.29 32.01 1.98
N GLU A 303 -19.10 33.16 1.33
CA GLU A 303 -18.53 34.34 1.96
C GLU A 303 -19.48 34.93 3.02
N ASN A 304 -20.77 34.93 2.75
CA ASN A 304 -21.82 35.42 3.67
C ASN A 304 -21.97 34.52 4.90
N ASP A 305 -21.86 33.19 4.74
CA ASP A 305 -21.92 32.24 5.86
C ASP A 305 -20.79 32.49 6.85
N PHE A 306 -19.56 32.74 6.37
CA PHE A 306 -18.44 33.07 7.25
C PHE A 306 -18.53 34.46 7.89
N LEU A 307 -19.11 35.44 7.23
CA LEU A 307 -19.40 36.74 7.82
C LEU A 307 -20.37 36.58 9.00
N ASN A 308 -21.47 35.84 8.81
CA ASN A 308 -22.47 35.57 9.84
C ASN A 308 -21.91 34.81 11.05
N LEU A 309 -20.89 33.95 10.86
CA LEU A 309 -20.18 33.25 11.94
C LEU A 309 -19.25 34.21 12.69
N ASN A 310 -18.61 35.16 12.03
CA ASN A 310 -17.68 36.11 12.63
C ASN A 310 -18.35 37.15 13.52
N ASP A 311 -19.59 37.55 13.23
CA ASP A 311 -20.32 38.63 13.95
C ASP A 311 -20.50 38.35 15.45
N SER A 312 -20.48 37.09 15.86
CA SER A 312 -20.67 36.66 17.25
C SER A 312 -19.43 36.06 17.90
N ALA A 313 -18.27 36.09 17.21
CA ALA A 313 -17.07 35.41 17.62
C ALA A 313 -16.09 36.34 18.39
N SER A 314 -15.45 35.82 19.45
CA SER A 314 -14.32 36.50 20.10
C SER A 314 -13.12 36.63 19.17
N GLU A 315 -12.20 37.56 19.46
CA GLU A 315 -11.01 37.79 18.61
C GLU A 315 -10.21 36.51 18.32
N HIS A 316 -10.06 35.63 19.30
CA HIS A 316 -9.41 34.34 19.13
C HIS A 316 -10.22 33.38 18.25
N GLN A 317 -11.55 33.33 18.43
CA GLN A 317 -12.43 32.55 17.57
C GLN A 317 -12.45 33.07 16.14
N GLN A 318 -12.35 34.38 15.91
CA GLN A 318 -12.27 34.97 14.57
C GLN A 318 -11.02 34.49 13.81
N VAL A 319 -9.87 34.39 14.48
CA VAL A 319 -8.64 33.85 13.87
C VAL A 319 -8.84 32.38 13.48
N LEU A 320 -9.46 31.56 14.36
CA LEU A 320 -9.75 30.16 14.06
C LEU A 320 -10.77 30.00 12.92
N LEU A 321 -11.79 30.87 12.87
CA LEU A 321 -12.77 30.90 11.78
C LEU A 321 -12.12 31.32 10.46
N ALA A 322 -11.19 32.25 10.48
CA ALA A 322 -10.43 32.66 9.28
C ALA A 322 -9.54 31.49 8.78
N ALA A 323 -8.92 30.73 9.71
CA ALA A 323 -8.18 29.50 9.36
C ALA A 323 -9.12 28.43 8.79
N MET A 324 -10.27 28.18 9.43
CA MET A 324 -11.29 27.26 8.97
C MET A 324 -11.80 27.64 7.57
N LYS A 325 -12.07 28.94 7.32
CA LYS A 325 -12.47 29.44 6.00
C LYS A 325 -11.44 29.09 4.93
N MET A 326 -10.15 29.26 5.24
CA MET A 326 -9.07 28.91 4.31
C MET A 326 -9.00 27.41 4.05
N ASP A 327 -9.15 26.56 5.08
CA ASP A 327 -9.14 25.11 4.95
C ASP A 327 -10.33 24.62 4.13
N VAL A 328 -11.53 25.17 4.34
CA VAL A 328 -12.73 24.88 3.54
C VAL A 328 -12.57 25.32 2.07
N ARG A 329 -11.97 26.50 1.81
CA ARG A 329 -11.67 26.93 0.44
C ARG A 329 -10.73 25.96 -0.28
N HIS A 330 -9.66 25.51 0.39
CA HIS A 330 -8.74 24.52 -0.17
C HIS A 330 -9.41 23.17 -0.37
N PHE A 331 -10.26 22.75 0.56
CA PHE A 331 -11.06 21.53 0.43
C PHE A 331 -11.93 21.58 -0.83
N ILE A 332 -12.74 22.64 -1.00
CA ILE A 332 -13.60 22.82 -2.17
C ILE A 332 -12.76 22.82 -3.45
N SER A 333 -11.68 23.60 -3.51
CA SER A 333 -10.81 23.69 -4.69
C SER A 333 -10.23 22.34 -5.08
N ASN A 334 -9.72 21.54 -4.10
CA ASN A 334 -9.13 20.24 -4.38
C ASN A 334 -10.19 19.20 -4.75
N VAL A 335 -11.39 19.20 -4.13
CA VAL A 335 -12.49 18.32 -4.51
C VAL A 335 -12.98 18.63 -5.93
N LEU A 336 -13.11 19.90 -6.28
CA LEU A 336 -13.46 20.32 -7.65
C LEU A 336 -12.40 19.87 -8.66
N ALA A 337 -11.12 20.02 -8.34
CA ALA A 337 -10.03 19.53 -9.18
C ALA A 337 -10.12 18.01 -9.40
N VAL A 338 -10.42 17.23 -8.34
CA VAL A 338 -10.65 15.77 -8.44
C VAL A 338 -11.85 15.48 -9.34
N LYS A 339 -12.98 16.18 -9.16
CA LYS A 339 -14.20 15.98 -9.97
C LYS A 339 -13.95 16.32 -11.45
N VAL A 340 -13.30 17.42 -11.76
CA VAL A 340 -12.94 17.83 -13.13
C VAL A 340 -12.03 16.80 -13.79
N LEU A 341 -10.94 16.41 -13.12
CA LEU A 341 -10.04 15.39 -13.64
C LEU A 341 -10.77 14.06 -13.85
N TRP A 342 -11.64 13.68 -12.91
CA TRP A 342 -12.43 12.45 -13.02
C TRP A 342 -13.41 12.48 -14.21
N GLN A 343 -14.06 13.62 -14.46
CA GLN A 343 -14.95 13.77 -15.64
C GLN A 343 -14.15 13.68 -16.95
N ARG A 344 -13.01 14.36 -17.04
CA ARG A 344 -12.11 14.26 -18.21
C ARG A 344 -11.61 12.84 -18.43
N ILE A 345 -11.23 12.12 -17.38
CA ILE A 345 -10.83 10.71 -17.44
C ILE A 345 -11.97 9.85 -18.00
N LYS A 346 -13.21 10.05 -17.52
CA LYS A 346 -14.39 9.32 -18.04
C LYS A 346 -14.68 9.60 -19.51
N GLN A 347 -14.37 10.81 -19.98
CA GLN A 347 -14.53 11.22 -21.39
C GLN A 347 -13.36 10.78 -22.28
N GLY A 348 -12.32 10.16 -21.73
CA GLY A 348 -11.13 9.75 -22.48
C GLY A 348 -10.16 10.89 -22.78
N ASN A 349 -10.31 12.07 -22.17
CA ASN A 349 -9.40 13.20 -22.36
C ASN A 349 -8.14 13.03 -21.47
N LYS A 350 -6.97 13.06 -22.08
CA LYS A 350 -5.65 12.86 -21.46
C LYS A 350 -5.01 14.16 -20.98
N GLU A 351 -5.56 15.31 -21.38
CA GLU A 351 -4.99 16.61 -21.05
C GLU A 351 -5.42 17.03 -19.63
N ILE A 352 -4.45 17.54 -18.88
CA ILE A 352 -4.69 18.15 -17.57
C ILE A 352 -5.07 19.61 -17.81
N PRO A 353 -6.14 20.13 -17.16
CA PRO A 353 -6.52 21.54 -17.29
C PRO A 353 -5.39 22.49 -16.87
N ASP A 354 -5.23 23.63 -17.57
CA ASP A 354 -4.17 24.61 -17.30
C ASP A 354 -4.26 25.25 -15.91
N ASN A 355 -5.45 25.29 -15.32
CA ASN A 355 -5.72 25.79 -13.97
C ASN A 355 -5.35 24.77 -12.86
N ILE A 356 -5.07 23.51 -13.21
CA ILE A 356 -4.54 22.50 -12.29
C ILE A 356 -3.04 22.39 -12.56
N THR A 357 -2.23 22.93 -11.64
CA THR A 357 -0.77 22.83 -11.75
C THR A 357 -0.34 21.37 -11.67
N PRO A 358 0.12 20.75 -12.77
CA PRO A 358 0.50 19.35 -12.75
C PRO A 358 1.70 19.16 -11.83
N MET A 359 1.64 18.16 -10.96
CA MET A 359 2.78 17.77 -10.16
C MET A 359 3.77 17.02 -11.03
N THR A 360 4.76 17.72 -11.47
CA THR A 360 5.96 17.31 -12.20
C THR A 360 5.97 15.95 -12.91
N THR A 361 6.59 15.92 -14.06
CA THR A 361 6.87 14.73 -14.90
C THR A 361 7.68 13.61 -14.20
N LYS A 362 8.26 13.87 -13.04
CA LYS A 362 8.96 12.86 -12.22
C LYS A 362 8.10 12.49 -11.02
N TYR A 363 7.55 11.28 -11.07
CA TYR A 363 6.85 10.69 -9.92
C TYR A 363 7.75 10.68 -8.70
N PRO A 364 7.27 11.15 -7.52
CA PRO A 364 7.99 10.91 -6.29
C PRO A 364 8.18 9.41 -6.14
N SER A 365 9.41 8.99 -5.92
CA SER A 365 9.70 7.58 -5.65
C SER A 365 8.92 7.17 -4.40
N LEU A 366 8.07 6.16 -4.54
CA LEU A 366 7.42 5.51 -3.41
C LEU A 366 8.47 5.18 -2.34
N HIS A 367 8.10 5.30 -1.08
CA HIS A 367 9.02 5.05 0.03
C HIS A 367 9.69 3.67 -0.10
N ARG A 368 11.03 3.64 -0.18
CA ARG A 368 11.85 2.43 -0.25
C ARG A 368 12.37 2.09 1.14
N ASP A 369 11.93 0.97 1.68
CA ASP A 369 12.38 0.50 3.00
C ASP A 369 13.56 -0.46 2.86
N HIS A 370 14.77 0.09 2.82
CA HIS A 370 16.00 -0.70 2.76
C HIS A 370 16.18 -1.67 3.92
N GLY A 371 15.68 -1.35 5.10
CA GLY A 371 15.85 -2.23 6.25
C GLY A 371 14.94 -3.45 6.22
N VAL A 372 13.71 -3.33 5.71
CA VAL A 372 12.85 -4.50 5.44
C VAL A 372 13.47 -5.32 4.31
N ALA A 373 13.98 -4.66 3.26
CA ALA A 373 14.59 -5.33 2.12
C ALA A 373 15.85 -6.12 2.50
N VAL A 374 16.76 -5.55 3.31
CA VAL A 374 17.98 -6.24 3.79
C VAL A 374 17.62 -7.44 4.66
N ARG A 375 16.70 -7.28 5.62
CA ARG A 375 16.28 -8.40 6.48
C ARG A 375 15.58 -9.50 5.69
N GLY A 376 14.75 -9.13 4.72
CA GLY A 376 14.13 -10.08 3.80
C GLY A 376 15.18 -10.85 3.00
N GLY A 377 16.16 -10.15 2.43
CA GLY A 377 17.28 -10.76 1.72
C GLY A 377 18.10 -11.71 2.60
N ILE A 378 18.47 -11.29 3.82
CA ILE A 378 19.18 -12.14 4.78
C ILE A 378 18.36 -13.38 5.15
N SER A 379 17.04 -13.23 5.39
CA SER A 379 16.17 -14.38 5.65
C SER A 379 16.19 -15.38 4.50
N ALA A 380 16.13 -14.89 3.25
CA ALA A 380 16.16 -15.77 2.08
C ALA A 380 17.51 -16.47 1.91
N VAL A 381 18.64 -15.76 2.17
CA VAL A 381 19.99 -16.38 2.20
C VAL A 381 20.02 -17.52 3.22
N LEU A 382 19.61 -17.24 4.46
CA LEU A 382 19.67 -18.21 5.54
C LEU A 382 18.77 -19.42 5.30
N ILE A 383 17.52 -19.20 4.86
CA ILE A 383 16.59 -20.29 4.54
C ILE A 383 17.18 -21.17 3.46
N THR A 384 17.57 -20.59 2.32
CA THR A 384 18.12 -21.34 1.18
C THR A 384 19.38 -22.09 1.57
N PHE A 385 20.27 -21.47 2.34
CA PHE A 385 21.49 -22.11 2.83
C PHE A 385 21.18 -23.28 3.77
N ILE A 386 20.30 -23.12 4.75
CA ILE A 386 19.95 -24.14 5.74
C ILE A 386 19.27 -25.34 5.07
N VAL A 387 18.23 -25.11 4.24
CA VAL A 387 17.50 -26.23 3.61
C VAL A 387 18.37 -27.02 2.64
N THR A 388 19.25 -26.33 1.88
CA THR A 388 20.18 -26.97 0.97
C THR A 388 21.28 -27.72 1.75
N GLY A 389 21.81 -27.11 2.80
CA GLY A 389 22.80 -27.72 3.68
C GLY A 389 22.29 -28.99 4.36
N VAL A 390 21.05 -28.96 4.87
CA VAL A 390 20.40 -30.16 5.46
C VAL A 390 20.23 -31.24 4.41
N TRP A 391 19.80 -30.90 3.19
CA TRP A 391 19.70 -31.85 2.08
C TRP A 391 21.04 -32.51 1.76
N ILE A 392 22.13 -31.74 1.62
CA ILE A 392 23.47 -32.23 1.34
C ILE A 392 23.97 -33.15 2.46
N LEU A 393 23.82 -32.73 3.74
CA LEU A 393 24.34 -33.46 4.88
C LEU A 393 23.58 -34.75 5.18
N SER A 394 22.24 -34.74 4.96
CA SER A 394 21.39 -35.92 5.25
C SER A 394 21.42 -36.98 4.13
N GLY A 395 21.79 -36.58 2.91
CA GLY A 395 21.65 -37.49 1.75
C GLY A 395 20.22 -37.92 1.46
N TRP A 396 19.23 -37.22 2.06
CA TRP A 396 17.82 -37.55 1.95
C TRP A 396 17.30 -37.35 0.53
N LYS A 397 16.78 -38.39 -0.12
CA LYS A 397 16.34 -38.28 -1.53
C LYS A 397 15.28 -37.23 -1.76
N ALA A 398 14.28 -37.13 -0.89
CA ALA A 398 13.24 -36.12 -0.99
C ALA A 398 13.63 -34.75 -0.39
N GLY A 399 14.86 -34.60 0.11
CA GLY A 399 15.38 -33.33 0.65
C GLY A 399 15.40 -32.19 -0.38
N PHE A 400 15.42 -32.51 -1.69
CA PHE A 400 15.28 -31.50 -2.74
C PHE A 400 13.93 -30.76 -2.67
N MET A 401 12.85 -31.44 -2.29
CA MET A 401 11.53 -30.80 -2.11
C MET A 401 11.55 -29.82 -0.93
N MET A 402 12.24 -30.17 0.16
CA MET A 402 12.46 -29.25 1.27
C MET A 402 13.23 -28.00 0.81
N ALA A 403 14.32 -28.19 0.06
CA ALA A 403 15.13 -27.10 -0.47
C ALA A 403 14.35 -26.21 -1.45
N GLN A 404 13.59 -26.81 -2.36
CA GLN A 404 12.78 -26.14 -3.36
C GLN A 404 11.68 -25.29 -2.72
N ILE A 405 10.88 -25.87 -1.83
CA ILE A 405 9.79 -25.15 -1.16
C ILE A 405 10.33 -24.10 -0.17
N GLY A 406 11.45 -24.39 0.50
CA GLY A 406 12.14 -23.41 1.33
C GLY A 406 12.54 -22.16 0.55
N ALA A 407 13.18 -22.31 -0.60
CA ALA A 407 13.56 -21.18 -1.45
C ALA A 407 12.33 -20.40 -2.00
N VAL A 408 11.26 -21.11 -2.39
CA VAL A 408 10.01 -20.49 -2.87
C VAL A 408 9.33 -19.69 -1.75
N THR A 409 9.18 -20.28 -0.57
CA THR A 409 8.53 -19.62 0.59
C THR A 409 9.38 -18.47 1.12
N ALA A 410 10.71 -18.60 1.09
CA ALA A 410 11.64 -17.52 1.41
C ALA A 410 11.39 -16.29 0.53
N CYS A 411 11.14 -16.45 -0.75
CA CYS A 411 10.88 -15.35 -1.66
C CYS A 411 9.45 -14.82 -1.56
N ILE A 412 8.44 -15.67 -1.72
CA ILE A 412 7.03 -15.24 -1.85
C ILE A 412 6.49 -14.73 -0.50
N LEU A 413 6.71 -15.44 0.59
CA LEU A 413 6.09 -15.11 1.87
C LEU A 413 6.86 -14.05 2.64
N THR A 414 8.18 -13.96 2.46
CA THR A 414 8.97 -12.86 3.04
C THR A 414 8.63 -11.50 2.41
N ALA A 415 8.07 -11.48 1.20
CA ALA A 415 7.59 -10.24 0.59
C ALA A 415 6.34 -9.65 1.27
N LEU A 416 5.65 -10.41 2.10
CA LEU A 416 4.47 -9.95 2.84
C LEU A 416 4.85 -9.11 4.07
N ASP A 417 4.01 -8.13 4.42
CA ASP A 417 4.23 -7.29 5.61
C ASP A 417 4.21 -8.09 6.92
N ASN A 418 3.31 -9.06 7.03
CA ASN A 418 3.22 -9.97 8.17
C ASN A 418 3.22 -11.44 7.71
N PRO A 419 4.41 -12.05 7.51
CA PRO A 419 4.53 -13.38 6.94
C PRO A 419 4.13 -14.51 7.89
N VAL A 420 4.31 -14.36 9.20
CA VAL A 420 4.14 -15.45 10.17
C VAL A 420 2.72 -16.06 10.19
N PRO A 421 1.63 -15.27 10.25
CA PRO A 421 0.28 -15.84 10.18
C PRO A 421 0.02 -16.57 8.86
N VAL A 422 0.53 -16.05 7.74
CA VAL A 422 0.36 -16.68 6.42
C VAL A 422 1.17 -17.96 6.33
N LEU A 423 2.39 -18.01 6.88
CA LEU A 423 3.19 -19.24 6.98
C LEU A 423 2.50 -20.34 7.78
N ARG A 424 1.83 -19.98 8.89
CA ARG A 424 1.02 -20.95 9.66
C ARG A 424 -0.15 -21.51 8.84
N ILE A 425 -0.83 -20.64 8.07
CA ILE A 425 -1.86 -21.08 7.12
C ILE A 425 -1.25 -21.99 6.06
N PHE A 426 -0.05 -21.67 5.58
CA PHE A 426 0.66 -22.44 4.57
C PHE A 426 1.00 -23.85 5.07
N ILE A 427 1.46 -24.01 6.31
CA ILE A 427 1.74 -25.32 6.91
C ILE A 427 0.47 -26.18 6.97
N TRP A 428 -0.60 -25.66 7.59
CA TRP A 428 -1.85 -26.42 7.72
C TRP A 428 -2.51 -26.67 6.35
N GLY A 429 -2.44 -25.71 5.44
CA GLY A 429 -2.90 -25.87 4.08
C GLY A 429 -2.10 -26.94 3.31
N SER A 430 -0.78 -27.01 3.51
CA SER A 430 0.07 -28.04 2.89
C SER A 430 -0.27 -29.44 3.40
N VAL A 431 -0.53 -29.58 4.71
CA VAL A 431 -0.98 -30.87 5.29
C VAL A 431 -2.36 -31.26 4.71
N ALA A 432 -3.30 -30.31 4.65
CA ALA A 432 -4.62 -30.56 4.06
C ALA A 432 -4.52 -30.93 2.57
N SER A 433 -3.67 -30.23 1.81
CA SER A 433 -3.40 -30.53 0.40
C SER A 433 -2.77 -31.91 0.23
N ALA A 434 -1.85 -32.30 1.11
CA ALA A 434 -1.22 -33.62 1.05
C ALA A 434 -2.25 -34.78 1.21
N VAL A 435 -3.18 -34.62 2.15
CA VAL A 435 -4.29 -35.58 2.31
C VAL A 435 -5.19 -35.62 1.08
N LEU A 436 -5.53 -34.42 0.55
CA LEU A 436 -6.39 -34.32 -0.62
C LEU A 436 -5.73 -34.92 -1.87
N VAL A 437 -4.46 -34.66 -2.10
CA VAL A 437 -3.68 -35.26 -3.19
C VAL A 437 -3.61 -36.75 -3.04
N PHE A 438 -3.41 -37.29 -1.83
CA PHE A 438 -3.39 -38.72 -1.59
C PHE A 438 -4.72 -39.39 -2.00
N ILE A 439 -5.86 -38.76 -1.65
CA ILE A 439 -7.18 -39.27 -2.06
C ILE A 439 -7.34 -39.25 -3.58
N TYR A 440 -6.96 -38.16 -4.22
CA TYR A 440 -7.08 -38.01 -5.69
C TYR A 440 -6.13 -38.98 -6.40
N ALA A 441 -4.86 -39.01 -6.01
CA ALA A 441 -3.85 -39.81 -6.70
C ALA A 441 -4.11 -41.30 -6.58
N PHE A 442 -4.39 -41.82 -5.38
CA PHE A 442 -4.51 -43.28 -5.12
C PHE A 442 -5.95 -43.78 -5.12
N GLY A 443 -6.95 -42.93 -4.88
CA GLY A 443 -8.35 -43.33 -4.88
C GLY A 443 -9.09 -43.06 -6.17
N ILE A 444 -8.79 -41.96 -6.88
CA ILE A 444 -9.58 -41.48 -8.02
C ILE A 444 -8.84 -41.69 -9.34
N PHE A 445 -7.60 -41.22 -9.46
CA PHE A 445 -6.84 -41.21 -10.72
C PHE A 445 -6.60 -42.62 -11.34
N PRO A 446 -6.47 -43.73 -10.60
CA PRO A 446 -6.40 -45.03 -11.24
C PRO A 446 -7.61 -45.39 -12.11
N HIS A 447 -8.74 -44.69 -11.93
CA HIS A 447 -9.97 -44.90 -12.71
C HIS A 447 -10.18 -43.84 -13.81
N VAL A 448 -9.29 -42.83 -13.91
CA VAL A 448 -9.37 -41.74 -14.92
C VAL A 448 -8.54 -42.14 -16.13
N THR A 449 -9.17 -42.21 -17.29
CA THR A 449 -8.53 -42.68 -18.52
C THR A 449 -8.45 -41.59 -19.60
N THR A 450 -9.32 -40.57 -19.53
CA THR A 450 -9.38 -39.52 -20.53
C THR A 450 -9.14 -38.14 -19.93
N PHE A 451 -8.65 -37.22 -20.74
CA PHE A 451 -8.43 -35.83 -20.32
C PHE A 451 -9.72 -35.14 -19.82
N TRP A 452 -10.86 -35.46 -20.42
CA TRP A 452 -12.14 -34.87 -20.02
C TRP A 452 -12.61 -35.38 -18.64
N GLU A 453 -12.39 -36.65 -18.35
CA GLU A 453 -12.61 -37.21 -17.01
C GLU A 453 -11.71 -36.56 -15.97
N LEU A 454 -10.42 -36.35 -16.32
CA LEU A 454 -9.50 -35.64 -15.46
C LEU A 454 -10.01 -34.22 -15.15
N GLY A 455 -10.49 -33.49 -16.17
CA GLY A 455 -11.07 -32.18 -15.98
C GLY A 455 -12.29 -32.19 -15.07
N LEU A 456 -13.19 -33.15 -15.25
CA LEU A 456 -14.40 -33.27 -14.44
C LEU A 456 -14.08 -33.61 -12.97
N VAL A 457 -13.11 -34.46 -12.74
CA VAL A 457 -12.66 -34.84 -11.40
C VAL A 457 -11.96 -33.66 -10.69
N LEU A 458 -11.15 -32.87 -11.38
CA LEU A 458 -10.46 -31.70 -10.81
C LEU A 458 -11.39 -30.52 -10.57
N LEU A 459 -12.52 -30.42 -11.28
CA LEU A 459 -13.44 -29.27 -11.28
C LEU A 459 -13.88 -28.86 -9.85
N PRO A 460 -14.43 -29.76 -9.00
CA PRO A 460 -14.96 -29.35 -7.69
C PRO A 460 -13.92 -28.74 -6.79
N MET A 461 -12.74 -29.37 -6.71
CA MET A 461 -11.63 -28.90 -5.88
C MET A 461 -11.09 -27.56 -6.39
N PHE A 462 -10.91 -27.46 -7.71
CA PHE A 462 -10.37 -26.25 -8.33
C PHE A 462 -11.34 -25.07 -8.15
N LEU A 463 -12.64 -25.25 -8.38
CA LEU A 463 -13.64 -24.21 -8.16
C LEU A 463 -13.70 -23.77 -6.70
N PHE A 464 -13.62 -24.72 -5.76
CA PHE A 464 -13.60 -24.39 -4.33
C PHE A 464 -12.37 -23.56 -3.96
N ALA A 465 -11.17 -23.99 -4.34
CA ALA A 465 -9.93 -23.29 -4.02
C ALA A 465 -9.88 -21.89 -4.66
N VAL A 466 -10.24 -21.77 -5.94
CA VAL A 466 -10.16 -20.50 -6.67
C VAL A 466 -11.26 -19.52 -6.23
N SER A 467 -12.46 -19.99 -5.91
CA SER A 467 -13.49 -19.09 -5.36
C SER A 467 -13.09 -18.50 -4.00
N MET A 468 -12.35 -19.26 -3.17
CA MET A 468 -11.76 -18.72 -1.95
C MET A 468 -10.68 -17.68 -2.24
N MET A 469 -9.92 -17.81 -3.33
CA MET A 469 -8.91 -16.82 -3.74
C MET A 469 -9.52 -15.46 -4.11
N ALA A 470 -10.77 -15.41 -4.54
CA ALA A 470 -11.47 -14.15 -4.82
C ALA A 470 -11.80 -13.35 -3.56
N ASN A 471 -11.88 -13.99 -2.39
CA ASN A 471 -12.15 -13.37 -1.11
C ASN A 471 -10.84 -12.99 -0.41
N GLN A 472 -10.63 -11.70 -0.13
CA GLN A 472 -9.38 -11.20 0.45
C GLN A 472 -9.00 -11.88 1.78
N ALA A 473 -9.97 -12.22 2.62
CA ALA A 473 -9.72 -12.89 3.90
C ALA A 473 -9.31 -14.36 3.75
N LEU A 474 -9.82 -15.05 2.71
CA LEU A 474 -9.60 -16.48 2.46
C LEU A 474 -8.58 -16.73 1.33
N MET A 475 -8.13 -15.68 0.65
CA MET A 475 -7.18 -15.76 -0.45
C MET A 475 -5.94 -16.60 -0.13
N PRO A 476 -5.26 -16.45 1.04
CA PRO A 476 -4.10 -17.27 1.37
C PRO A 476 -4.43 -18.78 1.46
N VAL A 477 -5.62 -19.11 1.99
CA VAL A 477 -6.06 -20.51 2.13
C VAL A 477 -6.35 -21.12 0.76
N GLY A 478 -7.12 -20.40 -0.07
CA GLY A 478 -7.45 -20.84 -1.44
C GLY A 478 -6.20 -21.02 -2.29
N MET A 479 -5.25 -20.09 -2.17
CA MET A 479 -3.97 -20.12 -2.90
C MET A 479 -3.15 -21.35 -2.51
N VAL A 480 -2.97 -21.60 -1.21
CA VAL A 480 -2.19 -22.75 -0.72
C VAL A 480 -2.87 -24.06 -1.12
N LEU A 481 -4.17 -24.19 -0.89
CA LEU A 481 -4.91 -25.38 -1.22
C LEU A 481 -4.87 -25.68 -2.73
N GLY A 482 -5.13 -24.66 -3.57
CA GLY A 482 -5.12 -24.80 -5.02
C GLY A 482 -3.75 -25.16 -5.59
N ILE A 483 -2.72 -24.36 -5.23
CA ILE A 483 -1.38 -24.54 -5.79
C ILE A 483 -0.74 -25.83 -5.29
N ASN A 484 -0.76 -26.10 -3.97
CA ASN A 484 -0.11 -27.29 -3.43
C ASN A 484 -0.79 -28.57 -3.89
N THR A 485 -2.12 -28.56 -4.03
CA THR A 485 -2.82 -29.75 -4.57
C THR A 485 -2.47 -29.97 -6.03
N MET A 486 -2.51 -28.94 -6.89
CA MET A 486 -2.17 -29.10 -8.31
C MET A 486 -0.72 -29.52 -8.53
N MET A 487 0.21 -28.93 -7.75
CA MET A 487 1.62 -29.32 -7.80
C MET A 487 1.85 -30.75 -7.25
N GLY A 488 1.16 -31.10 -6.17
CA GLY A 488 1.30 -32.41 -5.52
C GLY A 488 0.73 -33.57 -6.33
N LEU A 489 -0.27 -33.31 -7.19
CA LEU A 489 -0.84 -34.32 -8.09
C LEU A 489 0.14 -34.79 -9.17
N ASN A 490 1.22 -34.06 -9.41
CA ASN A 490 2.30 -34.43 -10.31
C ASN A 490 1.79 -34.96 -11.67
N LEU A 491 0.91 -34.20 -12.31
CA LEU A 491 0.18 -34.60 -13.50
C LEU A 491 1.13 -34.81 -14.69
N HIS A 492 1.12 -36.00 -15.25
CA HIS A 492 1.84 -36.40 -16.46
C HIS A 492 0.93 -37.15 -17.42
N ASN A 493 1.37 -37.37 -18.65
CA ASN A 493 0.66 -38.15 -19.66
C ASN A 493 0.44 -39.62 -19.25
N ALA A 494 1.25 -40.11 -18.33
CA ALA A 494 1.09 -41.46 -17.76
C ALA A 494 1.06 -41.38 -16.23
N TYR A 495 0.15 -42.16 -15.63
CA TYR A 495 0.10 -42.27 -14.17
C TYR A 495 1.28 -43.10 -13.66
N SER A 496 2.11 -42.46 -12.80
CA SER A 496 3.34 -43.09 -12.25
C SER A 496 3.59 -42.74 -10.79
N MET A 497 2.55 -42.47 -9.99
CA MET A 497 2.73 -42.08 -8.60
C MET A 497 3.02 -43.27 -7.68
N ASP A 498 4.11 -43.17 -6.91
CA ASP A 498 4.43 -44.10 -5.80
C ASP A 498 4.05 -43.44 -4.46
N ALA A 499 3.31 -44.18 -3.63
CA ALA A 499 2.79 -43.66 -2.37
C ALA A 499 3.89 -43.28 -1.35
N VAL A 500 4.98 -44.07 -1.31
CA VAL A 500 6.09 -43.82 -0.39
C VAL A 500 6.84 -42.57 -0.79
N SER A 501 7.20 -42.48 -2.06
CA SER A 501 7.88 -41.27 -2.62
C SER A 501 7.02 -40.01 -2.49
N TYR A 502 5.71 -40.13 -2.65
CA TYR A 502 4.78 -39.03 -2.46
C TYR A 502 4.75 -38.55 -0.99
N LEU A 503 4.62 -39.47 -0.02
CA LEU A 503 4.61 -39.14 1.40
C LEU A 503 5.94 -38.52 1.84
N ASP A 504 7.05 -39.06 1.35
CA ASP A 504 8.40 -38.53 1.64
C ASP A 504 8.59 -37.11 1.06
N SER A 505 8.15 -36.88 -0.16
CA SER A 505 8.16 -35.57 -0.78
C SER A 505 7.24 -34.56 -0.07
N SER A 506 6.06 -34.99 0.35
CA SER A 506 5.10 -34.17 1.11
C SER A 506 5.67 -33.78 2.48
N PHE A 507 6.36 -34.71 3.16
CA PHE A 507 7.07 -34.42 4.40
C PHE A 507 8.19 -33.37 4.15
N GLY A 508 8.97 -33.52 3.09
CA GLY A 508 9.98 -32.57 2.68
C GLY A 508 9.41 -31.18 2.46
N MET A 509 8.27 -31.08 1.78
CA MET A 509 7.58 -29.82 1.56
C MET A 509 7.20 -29.12 2.87
N VAL A 510 6.58 -29.85 3.82
CA VAL A 510 6.19 -29.30 5.13
C VAL A 510 7.43 -28.84 5.91
N MET A 511 8.51 -29.62 5.89
CA MET A 511 9.78 -29.26 6.54
C MET A 511 10.40 -28.00 5.96
N GLY A 512 10.34 -27.80 4.63
CA GLY A 512 10.80 -26.56 4.00
C GLY A 512 10.05 -25.32 4.48
N VAL A 513 8.73 -25.42 4.62
CA VAL A 513 7.90 -24.33 5.16
C VAL A 513 8.20 -24.08 6.65
N LEU A 514 8.41 -25.14 7.45
CA LEU A 514 8.76 -25.03 8.87
C LEU A 514 10.10 -24.32 9.07
N VAL A 515 11.13 -24.68 8.31
CA VAL A 515 12.42 -23.98 8.35
C VAL A 515 12.24 -22.51 7.99
N SER A 516 11.44 -22.21 6.95
CA SER A 516 11.14 -20.84 6.56
C SER A 516 10.42 -20.08 7.68
N LEU A 517 9.46 -20.70 8.36
CA LEU A 517 8.75 -20.10 9.50
C LEU A 517 9.72 -19.74 10.63
N VAL A 518 10.57 -20.68 11.03
CA VAL A 518 11.52 -20.46 12.13
C VAL A 518 12.52 -19.36 11.80
N VAL A 519 13.11 -19.40 10.61
CA VAL A 519 14.11 -18.40 10.22
C VAL A 519 13.46 -17.01 10.07
N ILE A 520 12.28 -16.91 9.47
CA ILE A 520 11.57 -15.63 9.31
C ILE A 520 11.14 -15.10 10.68
N ASP A 521 10.67 -15.95 11.58
CA ASP A 521 10.28 -15.52 12.93
C ASP A 521 11.48 -14.97 13.71
N VAL A 522 12.65 -15.60 13.61
CA VAL A 522 13.88 -15.16 14.28
C VAL A 522 14.48 -13.91 13.64
N VAL A 523 14.66 -13.89 12.31
CA VAL A 523 15.36 -12.80 11.61
C VAL A 523 14.48 -11.56 11.43
N ARG A 524 13.18 -11.80 11.25
CA ARG A 524 12.20 -10.75 10.97
C ARG A 524 11.28 -10.48 12.16
N ALA A 525 11.66 -10.91 13.38
CA ALA A 525 10.93 -10.68 14.63
C ALA A 525 10.79 -9.17 14.96
N MET A 526 10.26 -8.41 13.99
CA MET A 526 9.76 -7.06 14.25
C MET A 526 8.27 -7.16 14.55
N SER A 527 7.90 -6.82 15.77
CA SER A 527 6.49 -6.60 16.07
C SER A 527 5.91 -5.54 15.10
N PRO A 528 4.62 -5.56 14.81
CA PRO A 528 3.98 -4.47 14.06
C PRO A 528 4.32 -3.10 14.64
N ASP A 529 4.47 -3.02 15.95
CA ASP A 529 4.84 -1.83 16.71
C ASP A 529 6.27 -1.34 16.38
N THR A 530 7.27 -2.23 16.35
CA THR A 530 8.64 -1.87 15.96
C THR A 530 8.72 -1.41 14.50
N SER A 531 7.94 -2.05 13.61
CA SER A 531 7.83 -1.63 12.21
C SER A 531 7.19 -0.25 12.09
N ALA A 532 6.16 0.04 12.90
CA ALA A 532 5.48 1.32 12.93
C ALA A 532 6.42 2.43 13.46
N ASN A 533 7.12 2.20 14.57
CA ASN A 533 8.11 3.15 15.12
C ASN A 533 9.18 3.52 14.10
N ARG A 534 9.68 2.52 13.35
CA ARG A 534 10.66 2.79 12.31
C ARG A 534 10.11 3.64 11.17
N ILE A 535 8.87 3.41 10.73
CA ILE A 535 8.24 4.23 9.68
C ILE A 535 7.97 5.63 10.23
N LEU A 536 7.56 5.76 11.51
CA LEU A 536 7.43 7.03 12.21
C LEU A 536 8.76 7.79 12.24
N ALA A 537 9.87 7.14 12.59
CA ALA A 537 11.19 7.76 12.56
C ALA A 537 11.55 8.29 11.16
N LEU A 538 11.26 7.52 10.10
CA LEU A 538 11.46 7.96 8.73
C LEU A 538 10.50 9.09 8.32
N HIS A 539 9.30 9.13 8.89
CA HIS A 539 8.36 10.22 8.70
C HIS A 539 8.88 11.51 9.34
N TYR A 540 9.32 11.45 10.60
CA TYR A 540 9.93 12.61 11.28
C TYR A 540 11.18 13.11 10.57
N ARG A 541 12.01 12.23 10.05
CA ARG A 541 13.14 12.61 9.20
C ARG A 541 12.71 13.37 7.94
N ALA A 542 11.62 12.96 7.31
CA ALA A 542 11.08 13.68 6.16
C ALA A 542 10.47 15.03 6.56
N MET A 543 9.83 15.13 7.73
CA MET A 543 9.34 16.39 8.26
C MET A 543 10.49 17.38 8.47
N ARG A 544 11.62 16.92 9.02
CA ARG A 544 12.84 17.74 9.17
C ARG A 544 13.33 18.30 7.83
N GLN A 545 13.29 17.50 6.77
CA GLN A 545 13.63 17.96 5.43
C GLN A 545 12.61 19.00 4.89
N ALA A 546 11.32 18.78 5.18
CA ALA A 546 10.23 19.64 4.73
C ALA A 546 10.27 21.05 5.37
N ILE A 547 10.82 21.19 6.58
CA ILE A 547 10.98 22.47 7.28
C ILE A 547 11.67 23.53 6.42
N TYR A 548 12.62 23.13 5.59
CA TYR A 548 13.46 24.04 4.81
C TYR A 548 12.99 24.19 3.34
N ILE A 549 11.90 23.51 2.95
CA ILE A 549 11.36 23.56 1.58
C ILE A 549 10.28 24.65 1.53
N PRO A 550 10.44 25.71 0.71
CA PRO A 550 9.41 26.74 0.57
C PRO A 550 8.15 26.18 -0.11
N TYR A 551 7.01 26.81 0.15
CA TYR A 551 5.75 26.38 -0.42
C TYR A 551 5.79 26.44 -1.96
N GLY A 552 5.54 25.31 -2.61
CA GLY A 552 5.63 25.18 -4.06
C GLY A 552 5.43 23.73 -4.50
N ILE A 553 5.78 23.45 -5.74
CA ILE A 553 5.63 22.11 -6.34
C ILE A 553 6.50 21.09 -5.60
N GLU A 554 7.74 21.44 -5.28
CA GLU A 554 8.68 20.58 -4.57
C GLU A 554 8.16 20.21 -3.17
N PHE A 555 7.62 21.19 -2.44
CA PHE A 555 6.99 20.96 -1.15
C PHE A 555 5.80 20.01 -1.25
N LYS A 556 4.91 20.22 -2.24
CA LYS A 556 3.73 19.36 -2.45
C LYS A 556 4.13 17.91 -2.75
N VAL A 557 5.19 17.70 -3.55
CA VAL A 557 5.77 16.37 -3.82
C VAL A 557 6.28 15.72 -2.54
N HIS A 558 6.99 16.49 -1.72
CA HIS A 558 7.53 16.02 -0.45
C HIS A 558 6.42 15.67 0.55
N LEU A 559 5.42 16.54 0.68
CA LEU A 559 4.23 16.33 1.51
C LEU A 559 3.48 15.05 1.13
N ARG A 560 3.32 14.78 -0.17
CA ARG A 560 2.73 13.51 -0.63
C ARG A 560 3.50 12.30 -0.13
N GLY A 561 4.85 12.34 -0.17
CA GLY A 561 5.67 11.25 0.38
C GLY A 561 5.52 11.08 1.89
N MET A 562 5.25 12.16 2.62
CA MET A 562 4.93 12.12 4.05
C MET A 562 3.56 11.48 4.29
N LEU A 563 2.54 11.90 3.55
CA LEU A 563 1.18 11.34 3.66
C LEU A 563 1.12 9.86 3.24
N ASP A 564 1.89 9.44 2.23
CA ASP A 564 2.01 8.03 1.85
C ASP A 564 2.56 7.18 3.00
N ARG A 565 3.56 7.66 3.74
CA ARG A 565 4.09 6.96 4.93
C ARG A 565 3.03 6.82 6.04
N VAL A 566 2.27 7.87 6.30
CA VAL A 566 1.18 7.81 7.29
C VAL A 566 0.07 6.87 6.82
N GLY A 567 -0.26 6.85 5.52
CA GLY A 567 -1.19 5.89 4.92
C GLY A 567 -0.74 4.45 5.15
N VAL A 568 0.55 4.16 4.95
CA VAL A 568 1.15 2.83 5.23
C VAL A 568 1.07 2.50 6.72
N LEU A 569 1.30 3.46 7.62
CA LEU A 569 1.17 3.25 9.07
C LEU A 569 -0.26 2.86 9.47
N ASN A 570 -1.27 3.49 8.90
CA ASN A 570 -2.67 3.19 9.18
C ASN A 570 -3.11 1.78 8.72
N THR A 571 -2.40 1.18 7.76
CA THR A 571 -2.68 -0.21 7.32
C THR A 571 -2.06 -1.26 8.24
N LYS A 572 -1.12 -0.88 9.11
CA LYS A 572 -0.45 -1.82 10.03
C LYS A 572 -1.33 -2.11 11.24
N MET A 573 -1.39 -3.39 11.63
CA MET A 573 -2.11 -3.83 12.83
C MET A 573 -1.27 -3.53 14.08
N VAL A 574 -1.14 -2.24 14.41
CA VAL A 574 -0.45 -1.77 15.63
C VAL A 574 -1.25 -2.17 16.86
N GLN A 575 -0.60 -2.74 17.86
CA GLN A 575 -1.23 -3.18 19.11
C GLN A 575 -1.09 -2.13 20.22
N SER A 576 0.01 -1.38 20.23
CA SER A 576 0.25 -0.34 21.23
C SER A 576 -0.63 0.89 21.00
N GLU A 577 -1.38 1.28 22.03
CA GLU A 577 -2.19 2.51 22.01
C GLU A 577 -1.31 3.77 21.96
N GLU A 578 -0.11 3.73 22.51
CA GLU A 578 0.86 4.82 22.48
C GLU A 578 1.31 5.09 21.03
N ILE A 579 1.65 4.03 20.28
CA ILE A 579 2.05 4.17 18.88
C ILE A 579 0.87 4.64 18.01
N LYS A 580 -0.35 4.20 18.27
CA LYS A 580 -1.54 4.70 17.57
C LYS A 580 -1.71 6.21 17.77
N LYS A 581 -1.53 6.70 19.01
CA LYS A 581 -1.54 8.14 19.31
C LYS A 581 -0.42 8.86 18.57
N SER A 582 0.80 8.31 18.56
CA SER A 582 1.92 8.89 17.81
C SER A 582 1.68 8.96 16.31
N ILE A 583 0.98 7.98 15.72
CA ILE A 583 0.59 8.00 14.31
C ILE A 583 -0.42 9.12 14.04
N GLN A 584 -1.43 9.28 14.90
CA GLN A 584 -2.41 10.36 14.78
C GLN A 584 -1.74 11.73 14.92
N GLN A 585 -0.84 11.86 15.89
CA GLN A 585 -0.09 13.09 16.11
C GLN A 585 0.81 13.43 14.92
N ALA A 586 1.52 12.47 14.34
CA ALA A 586 2.34 12.66 13.15
C ALA A 586 1.54 13.20 11.95
N LEU A 587 0.26 12.82 11.84
CA LEU A 587 -0.63 13.35 10.80
C LEU A 587 -0.95 14.84 11.05
N VAL A 588 -1.25 15.21 12.30
CA VAL A 588 -1.51 16.60 12.71
C VAL A 588 -0.27 17.48 12.51
N GLU A 589 0.88 17.00 12.94
CA GLU A 589 2.16 17.69 12.78
C GLU A 589 2.53 17.88 11.30
N SER A 590 2.16 16.93 10.43
CA SER A 590 2.34 17.08 8.98
C SER A 590 1.53 18.25 8.41
N SER A 591 0.36 18.56 8.96
CA SER A 591 -0.43 19.73 8.53
C SER A 591 0.22 21.04 8.95
N ALA A 592 0.84 21.09 10.13
CA ALA A 592 1.57 22.27 10.60
C ALA A 592 2.81 22.60 9.74
N ILE A 593 3.44 21.60 9.14
CA ILE A 593 4.54 21.84 8.18
C ILE A 593 4.06 22.61 6.95
N ILE A 594 2.80 22.43 6.55
CA ILE A 594 2.19 23.22 5.46
C ILE A 594 2.15 24.70 5.85
N ASP A 595 1.70 24.98 7.08
CA ASP A 595 1.61 26.34 7.59
C ASP A 595 3.01 26.97 7.79
N LEU A 596 4.01 26.20 8.19
CA LEU A 596 5.39 26.66 8.28
C LEU A 596 5.96 27.03 6.89
N SER A 597 5.70 26.22 5.88
CA SER A 597 6.12 26.48 4.50
C SER A 597 5.43 27.74 3.95
N ARG A 598 4.15 27.96 4.26
CA ARG A 598 3.40 29.20 3.93
C ARG A 598 3.94 30.42 4.69
N LEU A 599 4.30 30.25 5.97
CA LEU A 599 4.89 31.31 6.77
C LEU A 599 6.19 31.86 6.14
N GLN A 600 7.02 30.97 5.59
CA GLN A 600 8.23 31.35 4.86
C GLN A 600 7.92 32.15 3.60
N GLU A 601 6.91 31.75 2.83
CA GLU A 601 6.48 32.45 1.62
C GLU A 601 5.95 33.85 1.97
N LEU A 602 5.13 33.96 3.01
CA LEU A 602 4.57 35.23 3.47
C LEU A 602 5.65 36.18 4.00
N ALA A 603 6.66 35.64 4.71
CA ALA A 603 7.79 36.46 5.21
C ALA A 603 8.58 37.11 4.10
N ASN A 604 8.71 36.45 2.95
CA ASN A 604 9.38 37.06 1.79
C ASN A 604 8.62 38.23 1.15
N GLN A 605 7.34 38.40 1.49
CA GLN A 605 6.49 39.49 1.00
C GLN A 605 6.55 40.74 1.89
N VAL A 606 7.17 40.67 3.06
CA VAL A 606 7.26 41.75 4.03
C VAL A 606 8.53 42.60 3.78
N PRO A 607 8.42 43.92 3.58
CA PRO A 607 9.58 44.80 3.31
C PRO A 607 10.60 44.91 4.47
N THR A 608 10.17 44.65 5.70
CA THR A 608 10.99 44.72 6.93
C THR A 608 11.59 43.35 7.31
N SER A 609 11.94 42.58 6.36
CA SER A 609 12.12 41.11 6.40
C SER A 609 13.26 40.56 7.29
N SER A 610 14.20 41.38 7.81
CA SER A 610 15.37 40.80 8.49
C SER A 610 15.06 40.19 9.88
N GLU A 611 14.24 40.83 10.70
CA GLU A 611 13.87 40.33 12.02
C GLU A 611 12.90 39.16 11.95
N LEU A 612 11.85 39.30 11.12
CA LEU A 612 10.86 38.22 10.92
C LEU A 612 11.53 36.98 10.36
N ALA A 613 12.39 37.10 9.35
CA ALA A 613 13.15 36.01 8.77
C ALA A 613 14.10 35.36 9.78
N HIS A 614 14.72 36.15 10.65
CA HIS A 614 15.60 35.64 11.71
C HIS A 614 14.82 34.75 12.71
N HIS A 615 13.66 35.20 13.20
CA HIS A 615 12.83 34.45 14.13
C HIS A 615 12.20 33.21 13.49
N ILE A 616 11.83 33.27 12.20
CA ILE A 616 11.39 32.08 11.45
C ILE A 616 12.53 31.08 11.34
N GLY A 617 13.76 31.52 11.05
CA GLY A 617 14.93 30.65 11.03
C GLY A 617 15.22 29.99 12.38
N ARG A 618 14.99 30.70 13.49
CA ARG A 618 15.08 30.14 14.85
C ARG A 618 13.99 29.07 15.06
N LEU A 619 12.73 29.35 14.71
CA LEU A 619 11.63 28.41 14.80
C LEU A 619 11.91 27.12 13.98
N GLN A 620 12.51 27.26 12.79
CA GLN A 620 12.90 26.12 11.96
C GLN A 620 13.97 25.25 12.65
N GLN A 621 14.95 25.86 13.31
CA GLN A 621 15.98 25.13 14.04
C GLN A 621 15.39 24.40 15.26
N ASP A 622 14.53 25.05 16.01
CA ASP A 622 13.86 24.46 17.18
C ASP A 622 12.96 23.27 16.77
N LEU A 623 12.23 23.42 15.66
CA LEU A 623 11.40 22.34 15.11
C LEU A 623 12.24 21.18 14.52
N ASP A 624 13.39 21.47 13.89
CA ASP A 624 14.32 20.41 13.44
C ASP A 624 14.83 19.60 14.63
N GLU A 625 15.15 20.27 15.74
CA GLU A 625 15.60 19.61 16.96
C GLU A 625 14.50 18.78 17.61
N LEU A 626 13.25 19.28 17.64
CA LEU A 626 12.07 18.54 18.12
C LEU A 626 11.85 17.25 17.32
N PHE A 627 11.83 17.36 15.99
CA PHE A 627 11.64 16.19 15.15
C PHE A 627 12.85 15.24 15.16
N ARG A 628 14.06 15.73 15.41
CA ARG A 628 15.25 14.90 15.64
C ARG A 628 15.14 14.11 16.95
N ALA A 629 14.56 14.69 17.98
CA ALA A 629 14.30 13.98 19.23
C ALA A 629 13.27 12.85 19.01
N LYS A 630 12.19 13.14 18.31
CA LYS A 630 11.15 12.16 17.94
C LYS A 630 11.68 11.07 17.00
N GLU A 631 12.53 11.41 16.01
CA GLU A 631 13.19 10.44 15.11
C GLU A 631 14.01 9.42 15.91
N ASN A 632 14.63 9.83 17.02
CA ASN A 632 15.50 8.99 17.86
C ASN A 632 14.77 8.35 19.04
N GLU A 633 13.45 8.39 19.10
CA GLU A 633 12.63 7.88 20.22
C GLU A 633 13.03 8.50 21.58
N LYS A 634 13.61 9.68 21.57
CA LYS A 634 13.89 10.46 22.78
C LYS A 634 12.64 11.25 23.12
N GLY A 635 12.29 11.27 24.40
CA GLY A 635 11.16 12.05 24.89
C GLY A 635 11.31 13.54 24.55
N GLU A 636 10.18 14.24 24.46
CA GLU A 636 10.15 15.68 24.25
C GLU A 636 10.82 16.38 25.44
N SER A 637 11.70 17.33 25.15
CA SER A 637 12.32 18.17 26.18
C SER A 637 11.39 19.34 26.48
N ASP A 638 10.90 19.45 27.70
CA ASP A 638 10.06 20.59 28.15
C ASP A 638 10.72 21.94 27.88
N VAL A 639 12.04 22.02 27.96
CA VAL A 639 12.83 23.23 27.67
C VAL A 639 12.70 23.61 26.19
N LEU A 640 12.76 22.63 25.28
CA LEU A 640 12.66 22.86 23.83
C LEU A 640 11.24 23.30 23.45
N VAL A 641 10.21 22.69 24.05
CA VAL A 641 8.81 23.08 23.85
C VAL A 641 8.58 24.51 24.33
N GLN A 642 9.11 24.89 25.50
CA GLN A 642 9.05 26.28 25.99
C GLN A 642 9.75 27.26 25.06
N HIS A 643 10.90 26.89 24.51
CA HIS A 643 11.64 27.74 23.56
C HIS A 643 10.85 27.96 22.26
N ILE A 644 10.22 26.92 21.72
CA ILE A 644 9.32 27.03 20.55
C ILE A 644 8.15 27.98 20.87
N HIS A 645 7.53 27.86 22.05
CA HIS A 645 6.47 28.76 22.49
C HIS A 645 6.91 30.22 22.54
N GLN A 646 8.08 30.47 23.10
CA GLN A 646 8.65 31.83 23.19
C GLN A 646 8.89 32.38 21.78
N THR A 647 9.52 31.61 20.89
CA THR A 647 9.78 32.04 19.50
C THR A 647 8.48 32.34 18.74
N LEU A 648 7.44 31.52 18.95
CA LEU A 648 6.12 31.75 18.36
C LEU A 648 5.45 33.02 18.92
N PHE A 649 5.62 33.31 20.21
CA PHE A 649 5.11 34.53 20.83
C PHE A 649 5.81 35.77 20.25
N GLU A 650 7.15 35.75 20.16
CA GLU A 650 7.94 36.80 19.54
C GLU A 650 7.53 37.07 18.09
N LEU A 651 7.33 36.01 17.30
CA LEU A 651 6.82 36.09 15.94
C LEU A 651 5.41 36.71 15.86
N LYS A 652 4.52 36.41 16.80
CA LYS A 652 3.18 37.03 16.88
C LYS A 652 3.27 38.52 17.16
N GLN A 653 4.16 38.93 18.05
CA GLN A 653 4.40 40.36 18.33
C GLN A 653 4.94 41.09 17.11
N LEU A 654 5.89 40.51 16.38
CA LEU A 654 6.40 41.10 15.14
C LEU A 654 5.31 41.18 14.06
N ALA A 655 4.47 40.15 13.93
CA ALA A 655 3.36 40.12 13.00
C ALA A 655 2.30 41.20 13.31
N SER A 656 2.11 41.56 14.59
CA SER A 656 1.14 42.59 14.99
C SER A 656 1.51 43.99 14.49
N ASN A 657 2.78 44.24 14.21
CA ASN A 657 3.30 45.55 13.74
C ASN A 657 3.19 45.70 12.21
N ILE A 658 2.68 44.69 11.49
CA ILE A 658 2.53 44.77 10.03
C ILE A 658 1.25 45.54 9.69
N GLU A 659 1.40 46.57 8.85
CA GLU A 659 0.30 47.47 8.44
C GLU A 659 -0.72 46.75 7.53
N ASP A 660 -0.27 45.88 6.63
CA ASP A 660 -1.17 45.10 5.75
C ASP A 660 -2.00 44.09 6.58
N MET A 661 -3.29 44.42 6.70
CA MET A 661 -4.24 43.67 7.50
C MET A 661 -4.44 42.22 6.99
N THR A 662 -4.37 42.02 5.69
CA THR A 662 -4.53 40.70 5.05
C THR A 662 -3.30 39.83 5.27
N LEU A 663 -2.12 40.39 5.13
CA LEU A 663 -0.86 39.71 5.37
C LEU A 663 -0.69 39.38 6.85
N ARG A 664 -1.00 40.35 7.74
CA ARG A 664 -1.00 40.14 9.21
C ARG A 664 -1.91 39.00 9.61
N GLN A 665 -3.13 38.94 9.09
CA GLN A 665 -4.10 37.88 9.42
C GLN A 665 -3.62 36.50 8.96
N ARG A 666 -3.03 36.39 7.77
CA ARG A 666 -2.46 35.14 7.25
C ARG A 666 -1.28 34.65 8.10
N LEU A 667 -0.39 35.55 8.53
CA LEU A 667 0.71 35.24 9.44
C LEU A 667 0.21 34.71 10.78
N PHE A 668 -0.79 35.38 11.38
CA PHE A 668 -1.40 34.94 12.65
C PHE A 668 -2.03 33.55 12.51
N ILE A 669 -2.73 33.25 11.41
CA ILE A 669 -3.31 31.94 11.14
C ILE A 669 -2.22 30.87 11.15
N SER A 670 -1.15 31.07 10.36
CA SER A 670 -0.06 30.08 10.27
C SER A 670 0.65 29.88 11.60
N LEU A 671 0.93 30.95 12.35
CA LEU A 671 1.57 30.88 13.66
C LEU A 671 0.70 30.16 14.70
N ASN A 672 -0.61 30.42 14.73
CA ASN A 672 -1.51 29.73 15.64
C ASN A 672 -1.64 28.24 15.30
N ASN A 673 -1.67 27.91 14.01
CA ASN A 673 -1.74 26.53 13.56
C ASN A 673 -0.49 25.73 13.97
N ILE A 674 0.69 26.33 13.79
CA ILE A 674 1.95 25.72 14.19
C ILE A 674 1.97 25.55 15.71
N ALA A 675 1.59 26.59 16.48
CA ALA A 675 1.56 26.53 17.94
C ALA A 675 0.67 25.39 18.45
N TYR A 676 -0.54 25.26 17.91
CA TYR A 676 -1.47 24.21 18.35
C TYR A 676 -0.98 22.81 17.97
N SER A 677 -0.53 22.63 16.75
CA SER A 677 -0.18 21.30 16.25
C SER A 677 1.14 20.76 16.81
N MET A 678 2.07 21.65 17.16
CA MET A 678 3.41 21.26 17.60
C MET A 678 3.58 21.22 19.12
N CYS A 679 2.83 22.03 19.87
CA CYS A 679 3.11 22.26 21.28
C CYS A 679 2.02 21.71 22.22
N HIS A 680 1.01 20.98 21.74
CA HIS A 680 -0.08 20.41 22.56
C HIS A 680 -0.71 21.41 23.56
N VAL A 681 -0.81 22.69 23.16
CA VAL A 681 -1.36 23.72 24.05
C VAL A 681 -2.86 23.49 24.17
N SER A 682 -3.31 22.98 25.31
CA SER A 682 -4.72 23.02 25.66
C SER A 682 -5.17 24.49 25.75
N SER A 683 -6.37 24.80 25.26
CA SER A 683 -6.99 26.13 25.31
C SER A 683 -6.97 26.77 26.72
N ASN A 684 -6.89 25.96 27.75
CA ASN A 684 -6.77 26.41 29.16
C ASN A 684 -5.41 27.07 29.47
N GLN A 685 -4.31 26.70 28.82
CA GLN A 685 -3.01 27.37 29.04
C GLN A 685 -2.94 28.72 28.27
N MET A 686 -3.57 28.83 27.09
CA MET A 686 -3.70 30.12 26.40
C MET A 686 -4.52 31.15 27.20
N ASN A 687 -5.51 30.71 28.00
CA ASN A 687 -6.26 31.61 28.88
C ASN A 687 -5.48 31.99 30.15
N ALA A 688 -4.59 31.14 30.64
CA ALA A 688 -3.70 31.49 31.75
C ALA A 688 -2.68 32.58 31.39
N ASP A 689 -2.15 32.58 30.18
CA ASP A 689 -1.26 33.65 29.68
C ASP A 689 -1.99 35.00 29.50
N ARG A 690 -3.31 34.97 29.21
CA ARG A 690 -4.14 36.20 29.14
C ARG A 690 -4.34 36.85 30.53
N THR A 691 -4.42 36.05 31.59
CA THR A 691 -4.55 36.59 32.96
C THR A 691 -3.24 37.22 33.44
N LEU A 692 -2.08 36.77 32.95
CA LEU A 692 -0.78 37.35 33.26
C LEU A 692 -0.51 38.64 32.46
N THR A 693 -1.00 38.76 31.23
CA THR A 693 -0.86 39.99 30.43
C THR A 693 -1.90 41.07 30.77
N GLY A 694 -3.09 40.68 31.27
CA GLY A 694 -4.11 41.62 31.77
C GLY A 694 -3.79 42.27 33.13
N ALA A 695 -2.90 41.67 33.92
CA ALA A 695 -2.52 42.19 35.26
C ALA A 695 -1.43 43.29 35.22
N THR A 696 -0.78 43.51 34.09
CA THR A 696 0.26 44.57 33.94
C THR A 696 -0.25 45.86 33.22
N ALA A 697 -1.54 45.93 32.88
CA ALA A 697 -2.14 47.08 32.22
C ALA A 697 -2.90 48.04 33.20
N HIS A 698 -2.90 47.74 34.48
CA HIS A 698 -3.43 48.62 35.55
C HIS A 698 -2.39 48.72 36.70
N GLY A 699 -1.33 49.47 36.45
CA GLY A 699 -0.40 49.94 37.46
C GLY A 699 0.26 51.20 37.00
#